data_a3c7394f5c0887352213d52952403ce6
#
_entry.id   a3c7394f5c0887352213d52952403ce6
#
_cell.length_a   1.000
_cell.length_b   1.000
_cell.length_c   1.000
_cell.angle_alpha   90.00
_cell.angle_beta   90.00
_cell.angle_gamma   90.00
#
_symmetry.space_group_name_H-M   'P 1'
#
loop_
_entity.id
_entity.type
_entity.pdbx_description
1 polymer ?
#
loop_
_entity_poly.entity_id
_entity_poly.type
_entity_poly.pdbx_seq_one_letter_code
_entity_poly.pdbx_strand_id
1 'polypeptide(L)'
;MRLITTHINADFDGLAAMVAARKIYPDAVMAFPGSQERNVREFIAQSLADAFDFTKIKDIDLKAVDTLILVDTRSPERIGPFAECLANPGIKVHLYDHHLQNSDDLHGDLEVVEDFGSTTTLLVNILREQKIAISPEEATILALGIYEDTGSLTHLTTTPEDFIAAAWLVEKGAKLDQVAQFITHELTSEQIAILHELMKSAKQYTIQDIPIVVVTHSLMNYVDEFALIVRRFMAMENLNVLFALISMGGRIYLIARSRIADVNVGIVARDLGGGGHATAASATMKEMTLIEAQEKLIHTLHRHIHPQAIASEMMSKPAITITPDATIAEANALLTRYNITAAPVRVDVRKATSDGHPILGIITRQIVEKALHHSLGDRPVSEYMTSDVKSLPLQATLADIQDLIIENRQRLVPIVQNKALMGVITRTDLLNRLVNDPAHLPKNLLHEADHPTLERRRNLNAIIVDCLSRQMIQLLQTIGQVADKLGHNAFAVGGFVRDLLLKKANLDLDIVIEGDGIEFAKTLADHLGGRYRTHDRFKTAVVLMPDGKKIDIATARLEYYEYPAAIPTVELSSIKLDLFRRDFTINAMAIQLNPGQFGTLIDFFNSQNDLKQKSIKVLHNLSFVEDPSRIFRAVRFEKRMGFQISPHTKRLITNAVNIKLFDKSQDPRFLSELKIIFSEENPLPAIQRLAEFDLFQFLWPDLRPHYEVDRRFMHILTQAQLAISWFRLLYLDEPCRNWVVYLLAIMSRSRLQELSAFCVRFEETPKTTEYLLEQKERADNAVNLLSRDNNHKNSRIVACFENITLEGLLYIMAIARKNHVKKAVSLYVTSLRHIEAELSGKDLVEMGYQPGPRFKKILQYLKNLRLDDPTLSREKTTTLIQKKFPR
;
A
#
# COMPACT_ATOMS: atom_id res chain seq x y z
N MET A 1 46.33 44.29 11.20
CA MET A 1 45.20 44.12 10.20
C MET A 1 44.35 42.93 10.66
N ARG A 2 43.01 43.09 10.70
CA ARG A 2 42.06 42.00 11.01
C ARG A 2 41.68 41.28 9.74
N LEU A 3 41.67 39.95 9.76
CA LEU A 3 41.34 39.11 8.61
C LEU A 3 40.19 38.18 8.97
N ILE A 4 39.11 38.19 8.16
CA ILE A 4 37.98 37.24 8.22
C ILE A 4 38.18 36.23 7.13
N THR A 5 38.11 34.95 7.49
CA THR A 5 38.17 33.85 6.53
C THR A 5 37.30 32.66 7.00
N THR A 6 37.06 31.74 6.09
CA THR A 6 36.31 30.49 6.30
C THR A 6 37.15 29.30 5.82
N HIS A 7 36.50 28.21 5.43
CA HIS A 7 37.18 26.98 4.95
C HIS A 7 37.39 26.96 3.42
N ILE A 8 38.34 26.13 2.97
CA ILE A 8 38.46 25.80 1.52
C ILE A 8 37.21 25.09 1.03
N ASN A 9 36.80 25.37 -0.20
CA ASN A 9 35.50 24.99 -0.76
C ASN A 9 34.33 25.60 0.04
N ALA A 10 34.42 26.90 0.31
CA ALA A 10 33.42 27.64 1.04
C ALA A 10 32.01 27.48 0.39
N ASP A 11 31.05 27.11 1.21
CA ASP A 11 29.61 27.03 0.89
C ASP A 11 28.88 28.33 1.24
N PHE A 12 27.55 28.33 1.19
CA PHE A 12 26.81 29.55 1.54
C PHE A 12 26.83 29.86 3.02
N ASP A 13 26.98 28.86 3.93
CA ASP A 13 27.11 29.17 5.36
C ASP A 13 28.44 29.86 5.65
N GLY A 14 29.53 29.39 5.07
CA GLY A 14 30.85 30.07 5.16
C GLY A 14 30.82 31.47 4.58
N LEU A 15 30.20 31.68 3.39
CA LEU A 15 30.08 33.02 2.81
C LEU A 15 29.23 33.95 3.69
N ALA A 16 28.08 33.51 4.11
CA ALA A 16 27.12 34.28 4.92
C ALA A 16 27.73 34.64 6.28
N ALA A 17 28.44 33.67 6.91
CA ALA A 17 29.14 33.88 8.15
C ALA A 17 30.26 34.94 8.01
N MET A 18 30.99 34.93 6.88
CA MET A 18 31.99 36.01 6.60
C MET A 18 31.33 37.40 6.49
N VAL A 19 30.17 37.49 5.80
CA VAL A 19 29.40 38.74 5.67
C VAL A 19 28.90 39.20 7.03
N ALA A 20 28.35 38.30 7.85
CA ALA A 20 27.91 38.63 9.20
C ALA A 20 29.05 39.06 10.11
N ALA A 21 30.19 38.34 10.08
CA ALA A 21 31.39 38.74 10.83
C ALA A 21 31.94 40.09 10.42
N ARG A 22 31.86 40.46 9.14
CA ARG A 22 32.26 41.81 8.63
C ARG A 22 31.44 42.91 9.26
N LYS A 23 30.16 42.66 9.57
CA LYS A 23 29.29 43.63 10.29
C LYS A 23 29.73 43.79 11.75
N ILE A 24 30.23 42.73 12.37
CA ILE A 24 30.75 42.75 13.76
C ILE A 24 32.16 43.38 13.80
N TYR A 25 32.94 43.15 12.76
CA TYR A 25 34.33 43.68 12.60
C TYR A 25 34.44 44.61 11.38
N PRO A 26 33.95 45.86 11.42
CA PRO A 26 33.87 46.72 10.26
C PRO A 26 35.20 47.03 9.58
N ASP A 27 36.35 46.95 10.29
CA ASP A 27 37.68 47.24 9.76
C ASP A 27 38.43 45.97 9.28
N ALA A 28 37.80 44.78 9.36
CA ALA A 28 38.45 43.53 8.96
C ALA A 28 38.36 43.30 7.44
N VAL A 29 39.37 42.68 6.89
CA VAL A 29 39.44 42.31 5.47
C VAL A 29 38.87 40.92 5.31
N MET A 30 37.97 40.71 4.31
CA MET A 30 37.45 39.37 3.98
C MET A 30 38.25 38.74 2.86
N ALA A 31 38.64 37.48 3.05
CA ALA A 31 39.32 36.73 2.01
C ALA A 31 39.02 35.22 2.10
N PHE A 32 38.72 34.61 0.97
CA PHE A 32 38.56 33.16 0.88
C PHE A 32 39.93 32.46 0.90
N PRO A 33 40.07 31.30 1.62
CA PRO A 33 41.35 30.60 1.71
C PRO A 33 41.68 29.78 0.45
N GLY A 34 40.71 29.62 -0.45
CA GLY A 34 40.85 28.79 -1.65
C GLY A 34 39.62 28.83 -2.54
N SER A 35 39.25 27.68 -3.08
CA SER A 35 38.04 27.52 -3.92
C SER A 35 36.79 27.72 -3.09
N GLN A 36 35.71 28.12 -3.78
CA GLN A 36 34.35 28.15 -3.27
C GLN A 36 33.53 27.09 -4.00
N GLU A 37 32.45 26.67 -3.43
CA GLU A 37 31.45 25.83 -4.13
C GLU A 37 30.89 26.50 -5.39
N ARG A 38 30.44 25.70 -6.35
CA ARG A 38 29.99 26.22 -7.64
C ARG A 38 28.87 27.25 -7.51
N ASN A 39 27.89 26.95 -6.68
CA ASN A 39 26.73 27.84 -6.46
C ASN A 39 27.14 29.16 -5.81
N VAL A 40 28.08 29.12 -4.87
CA VAL A 40 28.64 30.32 -4.23
C VAL A 40 29.37 31.16 -5.27
N ARG A 41 30.19 30.55 -6.15
CA ARG A 41 30.87 31.27 -7.25
C ARG A 41 29.85 31.90 -8.22
N GLU A 42 28.80 31.17 -8.62
CA GLU A 42 27.75 31.66 -9.50
C GLU A 42 26.99 32.81 -8.85
N PHE A 43 26.67 32.68 -7.56
CA PHE A 43 26.03 33.74 -6.79
C PHE A 43 26.90 35.01 -6.68
N ILE A 44 28.18 34.86 -6.35
CA ILE A 44 29.12 35.98 -6.28
C ILE A 44 29.22 36.69 -7.65
N ALA A 45 29.30 35.92 -8.74
CA ALA A 45 29.43 36.49 -10.08
C ALA A 45 28.16 37.22 -10.54
N GLN A 46 26.97 36.78 -10.12
CA GLN A 46 25.68 37.32 -10.53
C GLN A 46 25.20 38.47 -9.63
N SER A 47 25.46 38.38 -8.32
CA SER A 47 24.76 39.21 -7.33
C SER A 47 25.71 40.13 -6.52
N LEU A 48 27.02 39.83 -6.47
CA LEU A 48 27.95 40.49 -5.54
C LEU A 48 29.17 41.17 -6.18
N ALA A 49 29.24 41.24 -7.50
CA ALA A 49 30.42 41.73 -8.20
C ALA A 49 30.86 43.13 -7.72
N ASP A 50 29.95 43.97 -7.22
CA ASP A 50 30.20 45.36 -6.77
C ASP A 50 29.77 45.60 -5.29
N ALA A 51 29.22 44.60 -4.58
CA ALA A 51 28.61 44.81 -3.26
C ALA A 51 29.53 44.54 -2.07
N PHE A 52 30.55 43.68 -2.22
CA PHE A 52 31.45 43.27 -1.14
C PHE A 52 32.90 43.21 -1.63
N ASP A 53 33.81 43.83 -0.86
CA ASP A 53 35.24 43.83 -1.15
C ASP A 53 35.95 42.57 -0.58
N PHE A 54 35.99 41.49 -1.40
CA PHE A 54 36.82 40.35 -1.12
C PHE A 54 38.22 40.58 -1.64
N THR A 55 39.19 40.51 -0.73
CA THR A 55 40.64 40.70 -1.07
C THR A 55 41.23 39.36 -1.53
N LYS A 56 42.00 39.39 -2.62
CA LYS A 56 42.70 38.19 -3.08
C LYS A 56 43.86 37.85 -2.14
N ILE A 57 44.10 36.58 -1.88
CA ILE A 57 45.17 36.05 -0.99
C ILE A 57 46.51 36.74 -1.29
N LYS A 58 46.88 36.91 -2.57
CA LYS A 58 48.14 37.47 -3.01
C LYS A 58 48.34 38.96 -2.63
N ASP A 59 47.23 39.64 -2.32
CA ASP A 59 47.22 41.07 -1.99
C ASP A 59 47.18 41.29 -0.47
N ILE A 60 47.27 40.19 0.34
CA ILE A 60 47.27 40.23 1.79
C ILE A 60 48.68 39.91 2.33
N ASP A 61 49.19 40.84 3.13
CA ASP A 61 50.40 40.55 3.90
C ASP A 61 50.08 39.75 5.17
N LEU A 62 50.29 38.42 5.11
CA LEU A 62 49.99 37.49 6.19
C LEU A 62 50.71 37.82 7.49
N LYS A 63 51.89 38.47 7.42
CA LYS A 63 52.70 38.92 8.59
C LYS A 63 52.10 40.14 9.28
N ALA A 64 51.29 40.93 8.56
CA ALA A 64 50.64 42.12 9.11
C ALA A 64 49.28 41.77 9.77
N VAL A 65 48.88 40.50 9.77
CA VAL A 65 47.61 40.06 10.41
C VAL A 65 47.85 39.93 11.91
N ASP A 66 47.12 40.72 12.69
CA ASP A 66 47.16 40.71 14.16
C ASP A 66 45.93 40.00 14.78
N THR A 67 44.85 39.90 14.03
CA THR A 67 43.62 39.18 14.46
C THR A 67 43.09 38.37 13.30
N LEU A 68 43.00 37.06 13.48
CA LEU A 68 42.38 36.10 12.56
C LEU A 68 41.01 35.74 13.06
N ILE A 69 39.99 36.05 12.26
CA ILE A 69 38.60 35.74 12.56
C ILE A 69 38.19 34.58 11.68
N LEU A 70 37.98 33.39 12.28
CA LEU A 70 37.59 32.18 11.60
C LEU A 70 36.09 31.97 11.78
N VAL A 71 35.39 31.76 10.68
CA VAL A 71 33.99 31.45 10.68
C VAL A 71 33.75 30.11 9.99
N ASP A 72 32.86 29.32 10.55
CA ASP A 72 32.42 28.02 10.00
C ASP A 72 33.53 26.99 9.84
N THR A 73 34.57 27.14 10.61
CA THR A 73 35.65 26.15 10.70
C THR A 73 36.58 26.43 11.89
N ARG A 74 37.08 25.35 12.51
CA ARG A 74 38.11 25.35 13.52
C ARG A 74 39.36 24.56 13.11
N SER A 75 39.33 23.95 11.92
CA SER A 75 40.43 23.12 11.46
C SER A 75 41.53 23.97 10.77
N PRO A 76 42.78 23.90 11.24
CA PRO A 76 43.91 24.60 10.60
C PRO A 76 44.16 24.10 9.17
N GLU A 77 43.85 22.86 8.86
CA GLU A 77 44.02 22.29 7.53
C GLU A 77 43.06 22.86 6.50
N ARG A 78 41.86 23.33 6.98
CA ARG A 78 40.81 23.85 6.12
C ARG A 78 40.93 25.33 5.75
N ILE A 79 41.84 26.09 6.44
CA ILE A 79 42.00 27.53 6.18
C ILE A 79 43.13 27.84 5.17
N GLY A 80 43.69 26.81 4.55
CA GLY A 80 44.67 26.95 3.47
C GLY A 80 45.88 27.84 3.81
N PRO A 81 46.28 28.80 2.95
CA PRO A 81 47.44 29.65 3.19
C PRO A 81 47.34 30.49 4.46
N PHE A 82 46.17 30.77 4.98
CA PHE A 82 45.99 31.55 6.20
C PHE A 82 46.43 30.81 7.47
N ALA A 83 46.68 29.49 7.38
CA ALA A 83 47.33 28.74 8.47
C ALA A 83 48.73 29.29 8.82
N GLU A 84 49.43 29.94 7.87
CA GLU A 84 50.71 30.57 8.13
C GLU A 84 50.60 31.70 9.17
N CYS A 85 49.46 32.36 9.28
CA CYS A 85 49.22 33.39 10.28
C CYS A 85 49.34 32.86 11.71
N LEU A 86 48.98 31.57 11.92
CA LEU A 86 49.02 30.91 13.25
C LEU A 86 50.47 30.75 13.77
N ALA A 87 51.49 30.86 12.93
CA ALA A 87 52.89 30.83 13.34
C ALA A 87 53.32 32.11 14.03
N ASN A 88 52.55 33.20 13.99
CA ASN A 88 52.85 34.44 14.69
C ASN A 88 52.44 34.33 16.17
N PRO A 89 53.37 34.40 17.13
CA PRO A 89 53.05 34.22 18.56
C PRO A 89 52.13 35.30 19.15
N GLY A 90 51.94 36.41 18.45
CA GLY A 90 51.09 37.53 18.89
C GLY A 90 49.70 37.59 18.21
N ILE A 91 49.36 36.63 17.36
CA ILE A 91 48.09 36.66 16.67
C ILE A 91 46.95 36.36 17.65
N LYS A 92 45.86 37.10 17.52
CA LYS A 92 44.62 36.81 18.21
C LYS A 92 43.70 36.01 17.27
N VAL A 93 43.13 34.91 17.78
CA VAL A 93 42.22 34.07 17.01
C VAL A 93 40.83 34.16 17.59
N HIS A 94 39.85 34.60 16.76
CA HIS A 94 38.43 34.62 17.11
C HIS A 94 37.74 33.56 16.31
N LEU A 95 36.99 32.65 16.97
CA LEU A 95 36.32 31.51 16.37
C LEU A 95 34.81 31.63 16.51
N TYR A 96 34.10 31.42 15.41
CA TYR A 96 32.66 31.34 15.36
C TYR A 96 32.28 30.09 14.56
N ASP A 97 31.70 29.09 15.23
CA ASP A 97 31.46 27.78 14.61
C ASP A 97 30.29 27.05 15.28
N HIS A 98 29.61 26.18 14.53
CA HIS A 98 28.55 25.36 15.00
C HIS A 98 28.90 23.86 15.00
N HIS A 99 30.03 23.49 14.45
CA HIS A 99 30.46 22.09 14.36
C HIS A 99 30.84 21.50 15.74
N LEU A 100 30.65 20.18 15.90
CA LEU A 100 31.14 19.46 17.09
C LEU A 100 32.68 19.53 17.21
N GLN A 101 33.16 19.67 18.43
CA GLN A 101 34.60 19.78 18.71
C GLN A 101 35.37 18.48 18.42
N ASN A 102 36.48 18.58 17.74
CA ASN A 102 37.45 17.52 17.50
C ASN A 102 38.76 17.78 18.29
N SER A 103 39.56 16.71 18.48
CA SER A 103 40.81 16.78 19.23
C SER A 103 41.86 17.70 18.62
N ASP A 104 41.81 17.96 17.32
CA ASP A 104 42.81 18.68 16.53
C ASP A 104 42.36 20.08 16.14
N ASP A 105 41.22 20.55 16.70
CA ASP A 105 40.67 21.87 16.43
C ASP A 105 41.50 22.98 17.08
N LEU A 106 41.51 24.15 16.45
CA LEU A 106 42.10 25.37 16.97
C LEU A 106 41.38 25.87 18.21
N HIS A 107 42.14 26.43 19.13
CA HIS A 107 41.65 27.21 20.25
C HIS A 107 41.92 28.69 20.01
N GLY A 108 40.93 29.52 20.27
CA GLY A 108 41.01 30.97 20.06
C GLY A 108 40.95 31.78 21.34
N ASP A 109 41.38 33.06 21.24
CA ASP A 109 41.25 34.04 22.33
C ASP A 109 39.78 34.40 22.59
N LEU A 110 38.95 34.27 21.57
CA LEU A 110 37.47 34.35 21.63
C LEU A 110 36.90 33.16 20.90
N GLU A 111 36.13 32.34 21.60
CA GLU A 111 35.38 31.22 21.02
C GLU A 111 33.91 31.38 21.27
N VAL A 112 33.13 31.41 20.20
CA VAL A 112 31.65 31.37 20.22
C VAL A 112 31.21 30.16 19.40
N VAL A 113 30.86 29.11 20.12
CA VAL A 113 30.52 27.83 19.56
C VAL A 113 29.19 27.37 20.18
N GLU A 114 28.21 27.20 19.35
CA GLU A 114 26.86 26.80 19.79
C GLU A 114 26.34 25.70 18.84
N ASP A 115 25.54 24.78 19.36
CA ASP A 115 24.98 23.68 18.58
C ASP A 115 23.70 24.14 17.85
N PHE A 116 23.90 25.05 16.88
CA PHE A 116 22.86 25.54 15.98
C PHE A 116 22.95 24.86 14.63
N GLY A 117 21.92 25.00 13.80
CA GLY A 117 21.88 24.40 12.48
C GLY A 117 22.84 25.03 11.46
N SER A 118 23.41 26.25 11.75
CA SER A 118 24.41 26.92 10.93
C SER A 118 25.22 27.92 11.75
N THR A 119 26.47 28.20 11.32
CA THR A 119 27.29 29.28 11.87
C THR A 119 26.64 30.65 11.61
N THR A 120 25.98 30.80 10.50
CA THR A 120 25.22 32.02 10.18
C THR A 120 24.15 32.32 11.21
N THR A 121 23.41 31.31 11.72
CA THR A 121 22.42 31.49 12.80
C THR A 121 23.05 32.11 14.04
N LEU A 122 24.21 31.58 14.44
CA LEU A 122 24.96 32.11 15.58
C LEU A 122 25.29 33.59 15.40
N LEU A 123 25.86 33.95 14.25
CA LEU A 123 26.24 35.33 13.94
C LEU A 123 25.04 36.26 13.78
N VAL A 124 23.95 35.79 13.18
CA VAL A 124 22.67 36.55 13.08
C VAL A 124 22.13 36.88 14.48
N ASN A 125 22.19 35.93 15.43
CA ASN A 125 21.80 36.19 16.81
C ASN A 125 22.64 37.30 17.45
N ILE A 126 23.98 37.32 17.23
CA ILE A 126 24.84 38.39 17.68
C ILE A 126 24.46 39.75 17.06
N LEU A 127 24.21 39.79 15.73
CA LEU A 127 23.78 40.99 15.03
C LEU A 127 22.46 41.53 15.59
N ARG A 128 21.52 40.65 15.90
CA ARG A 128 20.22 40.96 16.48
C ARG A 128 20.34 41.54 17.88
N GLU A 129 21.13 40.89 18.74
CA GLU A 129 21.37 41.35 20.12
C GLU A 129 22.08 42.72 20.18
N GLN A 130 23.05 42.88 19.33
CA GLN A 130 23.81 44.15 19.24
C GLN A 130 23.10 45.23 18.42
N LYS A 131 21.89 44.93 17.86
CA LYS A 131 21.08 45.80 17.03
C LYS A 131 21.83 46.39 15.85
N ILE A 132 22.71 45.62 15.25
CA ILE A 132 23.46 46.00 14.04
C ILE A 132 22.52 45.97 12.84
N ALA A 133 22.48 47.09 12.10
CA ALA A 133 21.63 47.22 10.93
C ALA A 133 22.21 46.39 9.76
N ILE A 134 21.34 45.68 9.06
CA ILE A 134 21.66 44.92 7.84
C ILE A 134 20.76 45.40 6.68
N SER A 135 21.28 45.34 5.47
CA SER A 135 20.48 45.62 4.26
C SER A 135 19.67 44.40 3.82
N PRO A 136 18.62 44.58 2.98
CA PRO A 136 17.89 43.45 2.40
C PRO A 136 18.77 42.46 1.62
N GLU A 137 19.82 42.96 0.96
CA GLU A 137 20.79 42.12 0.24
C GLU A 137 21.61 41.25 1.23
N GLU A 138 22.14 41.89 2.30
CA GLU A 138 22.82 41.17 3.38
C GLU A 138 21.90 40.14 4.04
N ALA A 139 20.66 40.50 4.34
CA ALA A 139 19.66 39.63 4.90
C ALA A 139 19.39 38.40 3.97
N THR A 140 19.41 38.60 2.65
CA THR A 140 19.24 37.51 1.66
C THR A 140 20.44 36.55 1.68
N ILE A 141 21.67 37.08 1.77
CA ILE A 141 22.87 36.24 1.87
C ILE A 141 22.88 35.45 3.17
N LEU A 142 22.54 36.08 4.30
CA LEU A 142 22.46 35.41 5.58
C LEU A 142 21.38 34.30 5.58
N ALA A 143 20.26 34.55 4.92
CA ALA A 143 19.23 33.54 4.74
C ALA A 143 19.72 32.36 3.87
N LEU A 144 20.53 32.62 2.82
CA LEU A 144 21.14 31.54 2.03
C LEU A 144 21.98 30.59 2.90
N GLY A 145 22.84 31.12 3.79
CA GLY A 145 23.66 30.32 4.70
C GLY A 145 22.80 29.43 5.60
N ILE A 146 21.79 30.00 6.28
CA ILE A 146 20.89 29.24 7.15
C ILE A 146 20.14 28.17 6.38
N TYR A 147 19.57 28.53 5.21
CA TYR A 147 18.74 27.59 4.43
C TYR A 147 19.55 26.45 3.82
N GLU A 148 20.82 26.70 3.42
CA GLU A 148 21.68 25.66 2.87
C GLU A 148 21.99 24.60 3.93
N ASP A 149 22.56 25.02 5.06
CA ASP A 149 23.10 24.10 6.06
C ASP A 149 22.02 23.37 6.86
N THR A 150 20.87 24.02 7.04
CA THR A 150 19.68 23.42 7.62
C THR A 150 18.83 22.63 6.62
N GLY A 151 19.24 22.55 5.35
CA GLY A 151 18.46 21.91 4.29
C GLY A 151 17.06 22.50 4.16
N SER A 152 16.96 23.81 4.07
CA SER A 152 15.71 24.58 4.08
C SER A 152 14.90 24.37 5.37
N LEU A 153 15.58 24.38 6.51
CA LEU A 153 15.03 24.21 7.86
C LEU A 153 14.36 22.82 8.08
N THR A 154 14.86 21.79 7.39
CA THR A 154 14.28 20.42 7.45
C THR A 154 15.27 19.35 7.91
N HIS A 155 16.55 19.66 8.13
CA HIS A 155 17.53 18.73 8.66
C HIS A 155 17.29 18.46 10.15
N LEU A 156 17.79 17.30 10.63
CA LEU A 156 17.68 16.91 12.05
C LEU A 156 18.49 17.82 12.98
N THR A 157 19.50 18.52 12.46
CA THR A 157 20.35 19.48 13.17
C THR A 157 19.71 20.85 13.31
N THR A 158 18.57 21.10 12.67
CA THR A 158 17.87 22.38 12.71
C THR A 158 17.30 22.64 14.11
N THR A 159 17.61 23.79 14.67
CA THR A 159 17.18 24.23 16.00
C THR A 159 16.07 25.30 15.94
N PRO A 160 15.37 25.58 17.05
CA PRO A 160 14.40 26.69 17.09
C PRO A 160 15.03 28.04 16.76
N GLU A 161 16.31 28.22 17.10
CA GLU A 161 17.08 29.43 16.84
C GLU A 161 17.27 29.71 15.35
N ASP A 162 17.42 28.67 14.53
CA ASP A 162 17.51 28.80 13.07
C ASP A 162 16.22 29.36 12.48
N PHE A 163 15.06 28.91 12.98
CA PHE A 163 13.77 29.48 12.57
C PHE A 163 13.61 30.93 13.00
N ILE A 164 14.04 31.28 14.22
CA ILE A 164 13.97 32.65 14.73
C ILE A 164 14.91 33.58 13.94
N ALA A 165 16.11 33.13 13.64
CA ALA A 165 17.06 33.87 12.80
C ALA A 165 16.53 34.07 11.40
N ALA A 166 16.02 33.02 10.75
CA ALA A 166 15.40 33.08 9.43
C ALA A 166 14.19 34.04 9.41
N ALA A 167 13.30 33.98 10.41
CA ALA A 167 12.17 34.88 10.52
C ALA A 167 12.61 36.34 10.62
N TRP A 168 13.64 36.63 11.44
CA TRP A 168 14.19 37.98 11.58
C TRP A 168 14.81 38.48 10.27
N LEU A 169 15.50 37.62 9.52
CA LEU A 169 16.07 37.98 8.20
C LEU A 169 14.96 38.34 7.19
N VAL A 170 13.85 37.59 7.21
CA VAL A 170 12.69 37.90 6.38
C VAL A 170 12.09 39.28 6.77
N GLU A 171 12.01 39.59 8.07
CA GLU A 171 11.59 40.91 8.56
C GLU A 171 12.54 42.03 8.07
N LYS A 172 13.84 41.75 7.93
CA LYS A 172 14.83 42.66 7.36
C LYS A 172 14.81 42.73 5.84
N GLY A 173 13.92 41.99 5.17
CA GLY A 173 13.70 42.08 3.74
C GLY A 173 14.48 41.04 2.93
N ALA A 174 14.90 39.93 3.52
CA ALA A 174 15.47 38.81 2.77
C ALA A 174 14.53 38.33 1.67
N LYS A 175 15.04 38.14 0.45
CA LYS A 175 14.30 37.71 -0.73
C LYS A 175 14.33 36.20 -0.87
N LEU A 176 13.27 35.53 -0.38
CA LEU A 176 13.21 34.07 -0.38
C LEU A 176 13.12 33.45 -1.78
N ASP A 177 12.66 34.15 -2.77
CA ASP A 177 12.71 33.74 -4.18
C ASP A 177 14.15 33.58 -4.68
N GLN A 178 15.05 34.49 -4.32
CA GLN A 178 16.48 34.40 -4.62
C GLN A 178 17.11 33.23 -3.83
N VAL A 179 16.75 33.08 -2.55
CA VAL A 179 17.22 31.96 -1.73
C VAL A 179 16.83 30.62 -2.37
N ALA A 180 15.58 30.45 -2.79
CA ALA A 180 15.10 29.24 -3.44
C ALA A 180 15.84 28.93 -4.75
N GLN A 181 16.17 29.97 -5.54
CA GLN A 181 16.88 29.84 -6.82
C GLN A 181 18.27 29.20 -6.66
N PHE A 182 19.02 29.58 -5.62
CA PHE A 182 20.39 29.11 -5.42
C PHE A 182 20.48 27.83 -4.57
N ILE A 183 19.46 27.53 -3.78
CA ILE A 183 19.40 26.27 -2.98
C ILE A 183 18.84 25.11 -3.80
N THR A 184 17.97 25.39 -4.81
CA THR A 184 17.38 24.34 -5.63
C THR A 184 18.39 23.88 -6.68
N HIS A 185 19.04 22.75 -6.45
CA HIS A 185 19.92 22.13 -7.43
C HIS A 185 19.10 21.40 -8.49
N GLU A 186 18.93 21.99 -9.65
CA GLU A 186 18.38 21.29 -10.82
C GLU A 186 19.48 20.44 -11.48
N LEU A 187 19.14 19.18 -11.76
CA LEU A 187 20.06 18.30 -12.47
C LEU A 187 20.18 18.75 -13.94
N THR A 188 21.40 18.80 -14.45
CA THR A 188 21.64 19.00 -15.88
C THR A 188 21.16 17.82 -16.70
N SER A 189 20.94 18.01 -18.00
CA SER A 189 20.53 16.92 -18.90
C SER A 189 21.51 15.74 -18.87
N GLU A 190 22.81 16.00 -18.72
CA GLU A 190 23.84 14.98 -18.58
C GLU A 190 23.69 14.21 -17.25
N GLN A 191 23.45 14.94 -16.15
CA GLN A 191 23.24 14.34 -14.83
C GLN A 191 21.95 13.52 -14.79
N ILE A 192 20.90 13.92 -15.51
CA ILE A 192 19.66 13.15 -15.66
C ILE A 192 19.90 11.83 -16.42
N ALA A 193 20.70 11.88 -17.50
CA ALA A 193 21.06 10.68 -18.26
C ALA A 193 21.87 9.70 -17.37
N ILE A 194 22.82 10.21 -16.60
CA ILE A 194 23.59 9.41 -15.64
C ILE A 194 22.69 8.81 -14.57
N LEU A 195 21.77 9.59 -14.01
CA LEU A 195 20.81 9.10 -13.03
C LEU A 195 20.02 7.92 -13.56
N HIS A 196 19.56 8.00 -14.81
CA HIS A 196 18.84 6.90 -15.47
C HIS A 196 19.69 5.64 -15.63
N GLU A 197 20.95 5.76 -16.00
CA GLU A 197 21.87 4.62 -16.09
C GLU A 197 22.20 4.02 -14.70
N LEU A 198 22.32 4.84 -13.68
CA LEU A 198 22.49 4.36 -12.28
C LEU A 198 21.28 3.55 -11.82
N MET A 199 20.08 4.02 -12.13
CA MET A 199 18.85 3.29 -11.80
C MET A 199 18.79 1.91 -12.47
N LYS A 200 19.27 1.78 -13.72
CA LYS A 200 19.37 0.49 -14.42
C LYS A 200 20.42 -0.44 -13.82
N SER A 201 21.52 0.09 -13.35
CA SER A 201 22.63 -0.68 -12.77
C SER A 201 22.43 -1.06 -11.31
N ALA A 202 21.37 -0.58 -10.67
CA ALA A 202 21.11 -0.77 -9.26
C ALA A 202 20.89 -2.25 -8.91
N LYS A 203 21.73 -2.76 -8.01
CA LYS A 203 21.63 -4.10 -7.43
C LYS A 203 21.32 -3.98 -5.96
N GLN A 204 20.31 -4.66 -5.52
CA GLN A 204 19.94 -4.72 -4.10
C GLN A 204 20.61 -5.92 -3.46
N TYR A 205 21.33 -5.68 -2.39
CA TYR A 205 21.88 -6.68 -1.48
C TYR A 205 21.14 -6.61 -0.16
N THR A 206 20.87 -7.75 0.43
CA THR A 206 20.32 -7.80 1.78
C THR A 206 21.41 -8.30 2.71
N ILE A 207 21.87 -7.46 3.61
CA ILE A 207 22.88 -7.80 4.60
C ILE A 207 22.22 -7.72 5.97
N GLN A 208 22.08 -8.85 6.63
CA GLN A 208 21.43 -8.99 7.93
C GLN A 208 20.04 -8.26 7.96
N ASP A 209 19.20 -8.55 6.98
CA ASP A 209 17.87 -8.00 6.71
C ASP A 209 17.81 -6.51 6.38
N ILE A 210 18.92 -5.84 6.29
CA ILE A 210 18.95 -4.47 5.82
C ILE A 210 19.10 -4.46 4.30
N PRO A 211 18.13 -3.93 3.56
CA PRO A 211 18.26 -3.77 2.12
C PRO A 211 19.23 -2.64 1.81
N ILE A 212 20.31 -2.97 1.13
CA ILE A 212 21.37 -2.06 0.70
C ILE A 212 21.39 -2.05 -0.82
N VAL A 213 21.28 -0.89 -1.41
CA VAL A 213 21.43 -0.75 -2.85
C VAL A 213 22.85 -0.35 -3.19
N VAL A 214 23.47 -1.11 -4.07
CA VAL A 214 24.79 -0.81 -4.63
C VAL A 214 24.64 -0.56 -6.11
N VAL A 215 25.13 0.57 -6.57
CA VAL A 215 25.19 0.90 -8.01
C VAL A 215 26.64 0.98 -8.44
N THR A 216 26.91 0.49 -9.64
CA THR A 216 28.24 0.54 -10.24
C THR A 216 28.12 1.12 -11.65
N HIS A 217 28.91 2.12 -11.95
CA HIS A 217 28.93 2.72 -13.30
C HIS A 217 30.31 3.23 -13.67
N SER A 218 30.61 3.29 -14.97
CA SER A 218 31.87 3.83 -15.49
C SER A 218 31.58 5.02 -16.38
N LEU A 219 32.20 6.14 -16.08
CA LEU A 219 32.12 7.38 -16.84
C LEU A 219 33.49 7.69 -17.46
N MET A 220 33.50 8.14 -18.70
CA MET A 220 34.74 8.54 -19.39
C MET A 220 35.32 9.83 -18.81
N ASN A 221 34.46 10.78 -18.50
CA ASN A 221 34.82 12.08 -17.97
C ASN A 221 34.48 12.19 -16.48
N TYR A 222 35.15 13.11 -15.82
CA TYR A 222 34.81 13.48 -14.44
C TYR A 222 33.52 14.31 -14.45
N VAL A 223 32.57 13.96 -13.58
CA VAL A 223 31.30 14.67 -13.41
C VAL A 223 31.29 15.29 -12.02
N ASP A 224 31.21 16.62 -11.99
CA ASP A 224 31.11 17.38 -10.75
C ASP A 224 29.77 17.10 -10.03
N GLU A 225 29.76 17.27 -8.73
CA GLU A 225 28.57 17.15 -7.87
C GLU A 225 27.84 15.80 -7.99
N PHE A 226 28.58 14.73 -8.22
CA PHE A 226 27.99 13.40 -8.34
C PHE A 226 27.18 12.97 -7.10
N ALA A 227 27.54 13.51 -5.92
CA ALA A 227 26.81 13.31 -4.68
C ALA A 227 25.34 13.76 -4.75
N LEU A 228 25.04 14.80 -5.57
CA LEU A 228 23.69 15.28 -5.82
C LEU A 228 22.87 14.23 -6.60
N ILE A 229 23.47 13.61 -7.62
CA ILE A 229 22.83 12.55 -8.41
C ILE A 229 22.46 11.37 -7.50
N VAL A 230 23.39 10.95 -6.63
CA VAL A 230 23.19 9.86 -5.66
C VAL A 230 22.08 10.21 -4.66
N ARG A 231 22.03 11.45 -4.16
CA ARG A 231 20.98 11.94 -3.27
C ARG A 231 19.60 11.91 -3.96
N ARG A 232 19.52 12.36 -5.22
CA ARG A 232 18.29 12.34 -6.01
C ARG A 232 17.82 10.91 -6.28
N PHE A 233 18.75 10.03 -6.64
CA PHE A 233 18.44 8.61 -6.83
C PHE A 233 17.83 7.98 -5.56
N MET A 234 18.51 8.21 -4.42
CA MET A 234 18.02 7.72 -3.12
C MET A 234 16.62 8.23 -2.78
N ALA A 235 16.32 9.50 -3.10
CA ALA A 235 15.01 10.11 -2.87
C ALA A 235 13.94 9.55 -3.81
N MET A 236 14.24 9.41 -5.11
CA MET A 236 13.29 8.93 -6.13
C MET A 236 12.88 7.48 -5.90
N GLU A 237 13.82 6.60 -5.55
CA GLU A 237 13.56 5.19 -5.26
C GLU A 237 13.23 4.92 -3.79
N ASN A 238 13.18 5.98 -2.96
CA ASN A 238 12.93 5.91 -1.52
C ASN A 238 13.82 4.87 -0.81
N LEU A 239 15.13 4.92 -1.08
CA LEU A 239 16.09 3.99 -0.52
C LEU A 239 16.50 4.43 0.89
N ASN A 240 16.71 3.45 1.77
CA ASN A 240 17.27 3.71 3.10
C ASN A 240 18.80 3.73 3.10
N VAL A 241 19.43 2.90 2.27
CA VAL A 241 20.90 2.80 2.16
C VAL A 241 21.29 2.65 0.70
N LEU A 242 22.22 3.50 0.26
CA LEU A 242 22.73 3.50 -1.11
C LEU A 242 24.25 3.68 -1.11
N PHE A 243 24.94 2.81 -1.81
CA PHE A 243 26.35 2.90 -2.11
C PHE A 243 26.56 3.01 -3.63
N ALA A 244 27.18 4.07 -4.08
CA ALA A 244 27.50 4.29 -5.49
C ALA A 244 29.01 4.17 -5.71
N LEU A 245 29.43 3.22 -6.52
CA LEU A 245 30.81 3.00 -6.96
C LEU A 245 30.94 3.46 -8.40
N ILE A 246 31.63 4.57 -8.62
CA ILE A 246 31.72 5.21 -9.94
C ILE A 246 33.18 5.31 -10.37
N SER A 247 33.48 4.73 -11.50
CA SER A 247 34.80 4.91 -12.14
C SER A 247 34.78 6.18 -12.98
N MET A 248 35.63 7.14 -12.65
CA MET A 248 35.78 8.42 -13.37
C MET A 248 37.29 8.78 -13.43
N GLY A 249 37.78 9.11 -14.61
CA GLY A 249 39.17 9.57 -14.78
C GLY A 249 40.24 8.61 -14.25
N GLY A 250 40.04 7.29 -14.33
CA GLY A 250 40.96 6.28 -13.85
C GLY A 250 40.99 6.06 -12.33
N ARG A 251 40.04 6.62 -11.62
CA ARG A 251 39.85 6.43 -10.17
C ARG A 251 38.43 5.95 -9.89
N ILE A 252 38.24 5.26 -8.76
CA ILE A 252 36.92 4.85 -8.32
C ILE A 252 36.49 5.71 -7.14
N TYR A 253 35.33 6.30 -7.28
CA TYR A 253 34.71 7.11 -6.26
C TYR A 253 33.60 6.31 -5.62
N LEU A 254 33.63 6.19 -4.30
CA LEU A 254 32.52 5.70 -3.49
C LEU A 254 31.76 6.89 -2.95
N ILE A 255 30.46 6.92 -3.16
CA ILE A 255 29.53 7.85 -2.50
C ILE A 255 28.49 7.02 -1.79
N ALA A 256 28.37 7.20 -0.48
CA ALA A 256 27.53 6.40 0.38
C ALA A 256 26.55 7.27 1.15
N ARG A 257 25.31 6.81 1.25
CA ARG A 257 24.23 7.47 1.99
C ARG A 257 23.44 6.45 2.80
N SER A 258 23.06 6.81 4.04
CA SER A 258 22.20 6.03 4.90
C SER A 258 21.21 6.94 5.62
N ARG A 259 19.94 6.48 5.75
CA ARG A 259 18.88 7.10 6.55
C ARG A 259 18.62 6.33 7.84
N ILE A 260 19.31 5.20 8.06
CA ILE A 260 19.08 4.33 9.20
C ILE A 260 20.36 4.26 10.06
N ALA A 261 20.17 4.21 11.36
CA ALA A 261 21.28 4.18 12.33
C ALA A 261 22.12 2.88 12.25
N ASP A 262 21.48 1.78 11.83
CA ASP A 262 22.11 0.45 11.73
C ASP A 262 23.23 0.38 10.69
N VAL A 263 23.28 1.32 9.74
CA VAL A 263 24.30 1.39 8.70
C VAL A 263 25.02 2.73 8.78
N ASN A 264 26.16 2.73 9.44
CA ASN A 264 27.06 3.88 9.51
C ASN A 264 27.99 3.91 8.29
N VAL A 265 27.63 4.71 7.28
CA VAL A 265 28.40 4.79 6.03
C VAL A 265 29.78 5.43 6.22
N GLY A 266 29.97 6.24 7.26
CA GLY A 266 31.26 6.83 7.60
C GLY A 266 32.31 5.80 8.02
N ILE A 267 31.92 4.77 8.77
CA ILE A 267 32.80 3.66 9.15
C ILE A 267 33.17 2.85 7.90
N VAL A 268 32.18 2.53 7.06
CA VAL A 268 32.43 1.78 5.81
C VAL A 268 33.40 2.54 4.89
N ALA A 269 33.18 3.85 4.72
CA ALA A 269 34.03 4.67 3.88
C ALA A 269 35.51 4.76 4.42
N ARG A 270 35.68 4.84 5.73
CA ARG A 270 37.04 4.84 6.37
C ARG A 270 37.84 3.59 6.04
N ASP A 271 37.20 2.41 6.10
CA ASP A 271 37.86 1.14 5.73
C ASP A 271 38.24 1.07 4.24
N LEU A 272 37.62 1.91 3.42
CA LEU A 272 37.88 2.02 1.99
C LEU A 272 38.79 3.21 1.65
N GLY A 273 39.43 3.83 2.67
CA GLY A 273 40.37 4.93 2.50
C GLY A 273 39.72 6.30 2.32
N GLY A 274 38.51 6.48 2.79
CA GLY A 274 37.75 7.72 2.77
C GLY A 274 37.31 8.19 4.15
N GLY A 275 36.17 8.88 4.22
CA GLY A 275 35.58 9.37 5.46
C GLY A 275 34.22 9.98 5.27
N GLY A 276 33.68 10.54 6.34
CA GLY A 276 32.39 11.19 6.37
C GLY A 276 31.61 10.88 7.66
N HIS A 277 30.33 11.25 7.66
CA HIS A 277 29.42 11.06 8.78
C HIS A 277 28.66 9.73 8.69
N ALA A 278 27.93 9.38 9.73
CA ALA A 278 27.13 8.15 9.75
C ALA A 278 26.09 8.08 8.61
N THR A 279 25.58 9.23 8.17
CA THR A 279 24.52 9.34 7.15
C THR A 279 25.05 9.61 5.73
N ALA A 280 26.27 10.15 5.61
CA ALA A 280 26.87 10.55 4.34
C ALA A 280 28.40 10.40 4.38
N ALA A 281 28.96 9.67 3.43
CA ALA A 281 30.41 9.44 3.37
C ALA A 281 30.87 9.23 1.93
N SER A 282 32.18 9.43 1.72
CA SER A 282 32.81 9.20 0.42
C SER A 282 34.24 8.61 0.59
N ALA A 283 34.70 7.90 -0.44
CA ALA A 283 36.05 7.41 -0.53
C ALA A 283 36.55 7.48 -1.97
N THR A 284 37.86 7.64 -2.15
CA THR A 284 38.51 7.59 -3.48
C THR A 284 39.53 6.46 -3.48
N MET A 285 39.30 5.47 -4.32
CA MET A 285 40.16 4.31 -4.46
C MET A 285 41.00 4.43 -5.72
N LYS A 286 42.28 4.18 -5.58
CA LYS A 286 43.28 4.17 -6.66
C LYS A 286 43.72 2.73 -6.91
N GLU A 287 44.21 2.45 -8.09
CA GLU A 287 44.80 1.15 -8.47
C GLU A 287 43.94 -0.08 -8.27
N MET A 288 42.60 0.05 -8.47
CA MET A 288 41.62 -1.00 -8.28
C MET A 288 40.63 -0.98 -9.41
N THR A 289 40.13 -2.16 -9.83
CA THR A 289 39.04 -2.26 -10.79
C THR A 289 37.69 -2.06 -10.09
N LEU A 290 36.64 -1.69 -10.84
CA LEU A 290 35.30 -1.50 -10.32
C LEU A 290 34.72 -2.77 -9.66
N ILE A 291 35.08 -3.96 -10.19
CA ILE A 291 34.68 -5.25 -9.64
C ILE A 291 35.35 -5.51 -8.30
N GLU A 292 36.66 -5.29 -8.19
CA GLU A 292 37.42 -5.43 -6.94
C GLU A 292 36.92 -4.46 -5.86
N ALA A 293 36.60 -3.21 -6.27
CA ALA A 293 36.03 -2.22 -5.36
C ALA A 293 34.63 -2.66 -4.86
N GLN A 294 33.82 -3.23 -5.72
CA GLN A 294 32.52 -3.77 -5.34
C GLN A 294 32.64 -4.96 -4.39
N GLU A 295 33.53 -5.91 -4.66
CA GLU A 295 33.78 -7.06 -3.77
C GLU A 295 34.29 -6.59 -2.40
N LYS A 296 35.21 -5.65 -2.39
CA LYS A 296 35.76 -5.06 -1.15
C LYS A 296 34.67 -4.33 -0.36
N LEU A 297 33.82 -3.55 -1.04
CA LEU A 297 32.68 -2.88 -0.41
C LEU A 297 31.74 -3.90 0.24
N ILE A 298 31.32 -4.94 -0.50
CA ILE A 298 30.41 -5.96 0.04
C ILE A 298 31.03 -6.65 1.25
N HIS A 299 32.32 -7.01 1.18
CA HIS A 299 33.00 -7.61 2.34
C HIS A 299 33.06 -6.66 3.55
N THR A 300 33.30 -5.36 3.31
CA THR A 300 33.31 -4.34 4.36
C THR A 300 31.94 -4.14 4.98
N LEU A 301 30.88 -4.15 4.16
CA LEU A 301 29.49 -4.08 4.61
C LEU A 301 29.16 -5.24 5.55
N HIS A 302 29.50 -6.48 5.18
CA HIS A 302 29.31 -7.65 6.06
C HIS A 302 30.08 -7.58 7.37
N ARG A 303 31.22 -6.89 7.39
CA ARG A 303 32.01 -6.72 8.59
C ARG A 303 31.42 -5.71 9.57
N HIS A 304 30.82 -4.64 9.09
CA HIS A 304 30.39 -3.50 9.91
C HIS A 304 28.88 -3.43 10.17
N ILE A 305 28.07 -4.15 9.38
CA ILE A 305 26.64 -4.17 9.59
C ILE A 305 26.29 -5.38 10.45
N HIS A 306 26.04 -5.11 11.71
CA HIS A 306 25.59 -6.09 12.70
C HIS A 306 24.31 -5.58 13.38
N PRO A 307 23.15 -5.64 12.74
CA PRO A 307 21.94 -5.54 13.52
C PRO A 307 21.95 -6.72 14.46
N GLN A 308 21.85 -6.49 15.73
CA GLN A 308 21.60 -7.55 16.70
C GLN A 308 20.20 -8.07 16.41
N ALA A 309 20.10 -9.08 15.55
CA ALA A 309 18.84 -9.80 15.37
C ALA A 309 18.54 -10.47 16.71
N ILE A 310 17.66 -9.84 17.45
CA ILE A 310 17.19 -10.37 18.73
C ILE A 310 15.97 -11.26 18.51
N ALA A 311 15.78 -12.21 19.40
CA ALA A 311 14.69 -13.19 19.32
C ALA A 311 13.31 -12.53 19.18
N SER A 312 13.10 -11.32 19.73
CA SER A 312 11.84 -10.56 19.62
C SER A 312 11.45 -10.18 18.20
N GLU A 313 12.44 -10.03 17.29
CA GLU A 313 12.21 -9.69 15.89
C GLU A 313 12.00 -10.93 15.00
N MET A 314 12.54 -12.08 15.44
CA MET A 314 12.50 -13.32 14.68
C MET A 314 11.32 -14.21 15.04
N MET A 315 10.76 -14.04 16.25
CA MET A 315 9.72 -14.95 16.75
C MET A 315 8.40 -14.82 16.00
N SER A 316 7.77 -15.95 15.76
CA SER A 316 6.36 -16.03 15.36
C SER A 316 5.46 -15.82 16.58
N LYS A 317 4.54 -14.85 16.51
CA LYS A 317 3.58 -14.52 17.59
C LYS A 317 2.19 -14.28 17.00
N PRO A 318 1.10 -14.62 17.74
CA PRO A 318 1.10 -15.36 19.01
C PRO A 318 1.55 -16.80 18.84
N ALA A 319 2.17 -17.38 19.88
CA ALA A 319 2.55 -18.78 19.86
C ALA A 319 1.31 -19.68 19.93
N ILE A 320 1.16 -20.60 18.99
CA ILE A 320 0.12 -21.62 19.01
C ILE A 320 0.55 -22.70 19.99
N THR A 321 -0.23 -22.90 21.04
CA THR A 321 0.10 -23.84 22.14
C THR A 321 -0.93 -24.94 22.24
N ILE A 322 -0.55 -26.07 22.85
CA ILE A 322 -1.46 -27.17 23.18
C ILE A 322 -1.37 -27.48 24.66
N THR A 323 -2.46 -27.99 25.28
CA THR A 323 -2.48 -28.39 26.67
C THR A 323 -1.91 -29.81 26.83
N PRO A 324 -1.29 -30.13 27.97
CA PRO A 324 -0.71 -31.46 28.20
C PRO A 324 -1.75 -32.59 28.21
N ASP A 325 -3.00 -32.28 28.57
CA ASP A 325 -4.12 -33.24 28.64
C ASP A 325 -4.80 -33.45 27.29
N ALA A 326 -4.50 -32.62 26.27
CA ALA A 326 -5.04 -32.75 24.92
C ALA A 326 -4.59 -34.11 24.32
N THR A 327 -5.46 -34.71 23.53
CA THR A 327 -5.17 -36.00 22.87
C THR A 327 -4.22 -35.81 21.67
N ILE A 328 -3.55 -36.88 21.27
CA ILE A 328 -2.72 -36.89 20.06
C ILE A 328 -3.55 -36.56 18.80
N ALA A 329 -4.82 -37.02 18.77
CA ALA A 329 -5.73 -36.65 17.66
C ALA A 329 -6.03 -35.15 17.61
N GLU A 330 -6.28 -34.50 18.75
CA GLU A 330 -6.43 -33.04 18.86
C GLU A 330 -5.14 -32.32 18.50
N ALA A 331 -3.98 -32.84 18.91
CA ALA A 331 -2.70 -32.30 18.50
C ALA A 331 -2.50 -32.37 16.99
N ASN A 332 -2.89 -33.46 16.35
CA ASN A 332 -2.84 -33.59 14.89
C ASN A 332 -3.76 -32.58 14.20
N ALA A 333 -4.98 -32.45 14.70
CA ALA A 333 -5.93 -31.44 14.19
C ALA A 333 -5.37 -30.03 14.32
N LEU A 334 -4.78 -29.69 15.48
CA LEU A 334 -4.16 -28.38 15.72
C LEU A 334 -2.97 -28.12 14.78
N LEU A 335 -2.01 -29.04 14.69
CA LEU A 335 -0.82 -28.89 13.85
C LEU A 335 -1.19 -28.81 12.35
N THR A 336 -2.23 -29.54 11.94
CA THR A 336 -2.76 -29.49 10.57
C THR A 336 -3.47 -28.19 10.30
N ARG A 337 -4.34 -27.76 11.22
CA ARG A 337 -5.12 -26.52 11.16
C ARG A 337 -4.24 -25.28 10.98
N TYR A 338 -3.17 -25.19 11.78
CA TYR A 338 -2.25 -24.05 11.72
C TYR A 338 -1.10 -24.26 10.73
N ASN A 339 -1.06 -25.40 10.05
CA ASN A 339 0.02 -25.78 9.13
C ASN A 339 1.42 -25.63 9.76
N ILE A 340 1.56 -25.99 11.02
CA ILE A 340 2.81 -25.92 11.78
C ILE A 340 3.40 -27.31 12.01
N THR A 341 4.71 -27.37 12.17
CA THR A 341 5.46 -28.62 12.35
C THR A 341 5.72 -28.97 13.80
N ALA A 342 5.56 -28.04 14.71
CA ALA A 342 5.72 -28.22 16.15
C ALA A 342 4.91 -27.15 16.92
N ALA A 343 4.47 -27.52 18.13
CA ALA A 343 3.80 -26.62 19.06
C ALA A 343 4.34 -26.81 20.48
N PRO A 344 4.50 -25.72 21.28
CA PRO A 344 4.82 -25.81 22.69
C PRO A 344 3.62 -26.33 23.47
N VAL A 345 3.92 -27.21 24.45
CA VAL A 345 2.94 -27.75 25.38
C VAL A 345 2.96 -26.92 26.65
N ARG A 346 1.81 -26.28 26.96
CA ARG A 346 1.69 -25.32 28.05
C ARG A 346 0.58 -25.69 29.03
N VAL A 347 0.83 -25.52 30.32
CA VAL A 347 -0.22 -25.61 31.34
C VAL A 347 -1.13 -24.39 31.27
N ASP A 348 -2.42 -24.58 31.44
CA ASP A 348 -3.37 -23.47 31.57
C ASP A 348 -2.97 -22.58 32.77
N VAL A 349 -2.81 -21.28 32.51
CA VAL A 349 -2.35 -20.27 33.51
C VAL A 349 -3.21 -20.29 34.78
N ARG A 350 -4.47 -20.73 34.67
CA ARG A 350 -5.41 -20.86 35.81
C ARG A 350 -5.10 -22.02 36.75
N LYS A 351 -4.25 -22.98 36.34
CA LYS A 351 -3.87 -24.16 37.09
C LYS A 351 -2.39 -24.22 37.45
N ALA A 352 -1.60 -23.20 37.11
CA ALA A 352 -0.17 -23.16 37.39
C ALA A 352 0.08 -22.84 38.87
N THR A 353 0.76 -23.75 39.55
CA THR A 353 1.36 -23.48 40.86
C THR A 353 2.51 -22.50 40.76
N SER A 354 2.74 -21.70 41.78
CA SER A 354 3.59 -20.48 41.79
C SER A 354 5.05 -20.61 41.32
N ASP A 355 5.58 -21.81 41.11
CA ASP A 355 7.00 -22.10 40.80
C ASP A 355 7.26 -22.82 39.45
N GLY A 356 6.22 -23.15 38.65
CA GLY A 356 6.35 -23.91 37.43
C GLY A 356 6.77 -23.11 36.19
N HIS A 357 7.65 -23.68 35.37
CA HIS A 357 7.93 -23.19 34.00
C HIS A 357 6.64 -23.22 33.18
N PRO A 358 6.31 -22.17 32.40
CA PRO A 358 5.04 -22.11 31.67
C PRO A 358 4.95 -23.15 30.53
N ILE A 359 6.09 -23.73 30.15
CA ILE A 359 6.21 -24.68 29.03
C ILE A 359 6.71 -25.98 29.58
N LEU A 360 5.92 -27.07 29.40
CA LEU A 360 6.26 -28.42 29.83
C LEU A 360 7.07 -29.20 28.79
N GLY A 361 6.91 -28.83 27.52
CA GLY A 361 7.56 -29.56 26.44
C GLY A 361 7.17 -29.04 25.07
N ILE A 362 7.56 -29.77 24.04
CA ILE A 362 7.22 -29.55 22.63
C ILE A 362 6.65 -30.84 22.06
N ILE A 363 5.53 -30.70 21.31
CA ILE A 363 5.00 -31.76 20.47
C ILE A 363 5.27 -31.48 19.02
N THR A 364 5.75 -32.45 18.25
CA THR A 364 6.05 -32.27 16.82
C THR A 364 5.12 -33.10 15.95
N ARG A 365 4.85 -32.63 14.72
CA ARG A 365 4.04 -33.36 13.73
C ARG A 365 4.54 -34.77 13.51
N GLN A 366 5.84 -35.00 13.46
CA GLN A 366 6.45 -36.32 13.28
C GLN A 366 6.11 -37.28 14.42
N ILE A 367 6.11 -36.80 15.68
CA ILE A 367 5.72 -37.60 16.84
C ILE A 367 4.23 -37.94 16.77
N VAL A 368 3.39 -36.94 16.47
CA VAL A 368 1.94 -37.10 16.36
C VAL A 368 1.57 -38.10 15.26
N GLU A 369 2.14 -37.96 14.05
CA GLU A 369 1.90 -38.88 12.94
C GLU A 369 2.31 -40.32 13.28
N LYS A 370 3.46 -40.52 13.94
CA LYS A 370 3.89 -41.85 14.42
C LYS A 370 2.94 -42.41 15.49
N ALA A 371 2.51 -41.57 16.43
CA ALA A 371 1.57 -42.02 17.46
C ALA A 371 0.21 -42.42 16.85
N LEU A 372 -0.29 -41.68 15.89
CA LEU A 372 -1.51 -42.04 15.16
C LEU A 372 -1.37 -43.33 14.37
N HIS A 373 -0.21 -43.55 13.72
CA HIS A 373 0.10 -44.78 13.02
C HIS A 373 0.05 -46.00 13.96
N HIS A 374 0.42 -45.81 15.23
CA HIS A 374 0.34 -46.82 16.25
C HIS A 374 -1.01 -46.85 17.00
N SER A 375 -2.05 -46.21 16.49
CA SER A 375 -3.39 -46.13 17.06
C SER A 375 -3.44 -45.52 18.48
N LEU A 376 -2.55 -44.60 18.79
CA LEU A 376 -2.46 -43.88 20.09
C LEU A 376 -3.18 -42.53 20.08
N GLY A 377 -4.18 -42.36 19.22
CA GLY A 377 -4.87 -41.09 19.01
C GLY A 377 -5.53 -40.51 20.27
N ASP A 378 -6.06 -41.36 21.14
CA ASP A 378 -6.76 -40.98 22.37
C ASP A 378 -5.83 -40.73 23.57
N ARG A 379 -4.51 -40.92 23.41
CA ARG A 379 -3.54 -40.71 24.50
C ARG A 379 -3.19 -39.24 24.64
N PRO A 380 -2.91 -38.77 25.86
CA PRO A 380 -2.57 -37.37 26.10
C PRO A 380 -1.19 -36.99 25.54
N VAL A 381 -1.05 -35.75 25.07
CA VAL A 381 0.18 -35.18 24.51
C VAL A 381 1.34 -35.25 25.51
N SER A 382 1.07 -35.11 26.80
CA SER A 382 2.08 -35.13 27.87
C SER A 382 2.89 -36.44 27.91
N GLU A 383 2.34 -37.55 27.43
CA GLU A 383 3.05 -38.85 27.40
C GLU A 383 4.10 -38.96 26.28
N TYR A 384 3.94 -38.17 25.22
CA TYR A 384 4.75 -38.28 23.98
C TYR A 384 5.49 -36.98 23.61
N MET A 385 5.27 -35.89 24.34
CA MET A 385 6.00 -34.64 24.13
C MET A 385 7.49 -34.77 24.48
N THR A 386 8.33 -33.94 23.89
CA THR A 386 9.71 -33.74 24.29
C THR A 386 9.74 -32.77 25.48
N SER A 387 10.18 -33.25 26.66
CA SER A 387 10.11 -32.43 27.90
C SER A 387 11.38 -31.62 28.18
N ASP A 388 12.54 -32.01 27.61
CA ASP A 388 13.80 -31.25 27.77
C ASP A 388 13.86 -30.12 26.75
N VAL A 389 13.19 -29.00 27.05
CA VAL A 389 13.06 -27.83 26.15
C VAL A 389 13.66 -26.63 26.79
N LYS A 390 14.67 -26.07 26.14
CA LYS A 390 15.28 -24.82 26.52
C LYS A 390 14.51 -23.66 25.89
N SER A 391 14.29 -22.58 26.65
CA SER A 391 13.67 -21.31 26.18
C SER A 391 14.70 -20.20 26.20
N LEU A 392 14.46 -19.16 25.41
CA LEU A 392 15.31 -17.97 25.32
C LEU A 392 14.54 -16.70 25.70
N PRO A 393 15.22 -15.64 26.21
CA PRO A 393 14.60 -14.33 26.43
C PRO A 393 14.42 -13.57 25.12
N LEU A 394 13.65 -12.45 25.18
CA LEU A 394 13.40 -11.61 24.02
C LEU A 394 14.66 -11.02 23.39
N GLN A 395 15.70 -10.78 24.20
CA GLN A 395 16.96 -10.18 23.79
C GLN A 395 18.01 -11.21 23.33
N ALA A 396 17.67 -12.51 23.30
CA ALA A 396 18.58 -13.55 22.83
C ALA A 396 19.04 -13.29 21.41
N THR A 397 20.32 -13.54 21.16
CA THR A 397 20.97 -13.27 19.87
C THR A 397 20.72 -14.40 18.86
N LEU A 398 21.01 -14.13 17.60
CA LEU A 398 20.97 -15.14 16.53
C LEU A 398 21.85 -16.36 16.87
N ALA A 399 23.02 -16.12 17.49
CA ALA A 399 23.94 -17.17 17.91
C ALA A 399 23.30 -18.10 18.96
N ASP A 400 22.60 -17.56 19.96
CA ASP A 400 21.89 -18.34 20.98
C ASP A 400 20.79 -19.20 20.36
N ILE A 401 20.10 -18.67 19.36
CA ILE A 401 19.05 -19.38 18.63
C ILE A 401 19.64 -20.52 17.79
N GLN A 402 20.75 -20.25 17.09
CA GLN A 402 21.48 -21.25 16.28
C GLN A 402 21.98 -22.40 17.14
N ASP A 403 22.55 -22.13 18.30
CA ASP A 403 23.02 -23.13 19.26
C ASP A 403 21.87 -24.11 19.62
N LEU A 404 20.69 -23.60 19.94
CA LEU A 404 19.54 -24.46 20.29
C LEU A 404 18.97 -25.22 19.11
N ILE A 405 18.83 -24.61 17.96
CA ILE A 405 18.18 -25.24 16.79
C ILE A 405 19.13 -26.21 16.08
N ILE A 406 20.41 -25.87 15.94
CA ILE A 406 21.37 -26.64 15.14
C ILE A 406 22.11 -27.64 16.03
N GLU A 407 22.78 -27.19 17.10
CA GLU A 407 23.60 -28.03 17.94
C GLU A 407 22.76 -28.90 18.88
N ASN A 408 21.78 -28.30 19.56
CA ASN A 408 20.87 -29.03 20.46
C ASN A 408 19.70 -29.72 19.71
N ARG A 409 19.60 -29.53 18.38
CA ARG A 409 18.55 -30.14 17.51
C ARG A 409 17.12 -29.87 17.96
N GLN A 410 16.90 -28.80 18.69
CA GLN A 410 15.57 -28.39 19.13
C GLN A 410 14.78 -27.80 17.94
N ARG A 411 13.60 -28.37 17.62
CA ARG A 411 12.84 -27.95 16.41
C ARG A 411 12.11 -26.64 16.55
N LEU A 412 11.83 -26.23 17.78
CA LEU A 412 11.11 -25.02 18.12
C LEU A 412 11.70 -24.46 19.40
N VAL A 413 12.06 -23.16 19.41
CA VAL A 413 12.58 -22.46 20.58
C VAL A 413 11.49 -21.53 21.11
N PRO A 414 10.95 -21.77 22.31
CA PRO A 414 10.04 -20.86 22.97
C PRO A 414 10.76 -19.60 23.42
N ILE A 415 10.18 -18.43 23.17
CA ILE A 415 10.67 -17.14 23.66
C ILE A 415 9.83 -16.72 24.85
N VAL A 416 10.50 -16.54 26.00
CA VAL A 416 9.84 -16.33 27.29
C VAL A 416 10.33 -15.04 27.94
N GLN A 417 9.41 -14.23 28.45
CA GLN A 417 9.70 -13.06 29.28
C GLN A 417 8.80 -13.07 30.52
N ASN A 418 9.38 -12.87 31.70
CA ASN A 418 8.64 -12.84 32.96
C ASN A 418 7.71 -14.07 33.16
N LYS A 419 8.18 -15.26 32.83
CA LYS A 419 7.40 -16.51 32.85
C LYS A 419 6.22 -16.56 31.84
N ALA A 420 6.09 -15.57 30.92
CA ALA A 420 5.09 -15.58 29.88
C ALA A 420 5.70 -15.99 28.55
N LEU A 421 5.01 -16.86 27.79
CA LEU A 421 5.40 -17.24 26.44
C LEU A 421 5.03 -16.08 25.50
N MET A 422 6.04 -15.46 24.93
CA MET A 422 5.90 -14.29 24.02
C MET A 422 5.76 -14.71 22.56
N GLY A 423 6.43 -15.80 22.17
CA GLY A 423 6.43 -16.29 20.80
C GLY A 423 7.27 -17.56 20.68
N VAL A 424 7.46 -18.02 19.46
CA VAL A 424 8.28 -19.19 19.13
C VAL A 424 9.16 -18.91 17.93
N ILE A 425 10.35 -19.50 17.90
CA ILE A 425 11.24 -19.51 16.74
C ILE A 425 11.43 -20.95 16.29
N THR A 426 11.24 -21.20 15.00
CA THR A 426 11.38 -22.54 14.42
C THR A 426 12.62 -22.63 13.53
N ARG A 427 12.99 -23.88 13.15
CA ARG A 427 14.06 -24.08 12.16
C ARG A 427 13.80 -23.38 10.83
N THR A 428 12.52 -23.24 10.43
CA THR A 428 12.14 -22.55 9.21
C THR A 428 12.41 -21.05 9.31
N ASP A 429 12.13 -20.44 10.47
CA ASP A 429 12.41 -19.03 10.72
C ASP A 429 13.93 -18.76 10.67
N LEU A 430 14.71 -19.65 11.28
CA LEU A 430 16.18 -19.58 11.23
C LEU A 430 16.73 -19.78 9.82
N LEU A 431 16.22 -20.77 9.06
CA LEU A 431 16.66 -21.02 7.68
C LEU A 431 16.30 -19.84 6.76
N ASN A 432 15.10 -19.29 6.90
CA ASN A 432 14.70 -18.09 6.14
C ASN A 432 15.66 -16.92 6.39
N ARG A 433 16.17 -16.79 7.62
CA ARG A 433 17.15 -15.76 7.99
C ARG A 433 18.52 -16.06 7.39
N LEU A 434 19.01 -17.28 7.51
CA LEU A 434 20.34 -17.70 7.03
C LEU A 434 20.44 -17.76 5.51
N VAL A 435 19.36 -18.18 4.82
CA VAL A 435 19.33 -18.22 3.33
C VAL A 435 19.34 -16.82 2.74
N ASN A 436 18.88 -15.84 3.48
CA ASN A 436 18.90 -14.44 3.07
C ASN A 436 20.26 -13.75 3.32
N ASP A 437 21.24 -14.44 3.93
CA ASP A 437 22.59 -13.94 4.12
C ASP A 437 23.51 -14.43 2.97
N PRO A 438 23.89 -13.55 2.01
CA PRO A 438 24.74 -13.90 0.87
C PRO A 438 26.12 -14.45 1.25
N ALA A 439 26.58 -14.23 2.49
CA ALA A 439 27.87 -14.70 2.98
C ALA A 439 27.92 -16.23 3.20
N HIS A 440 26.75 -16.90 3.32
CA HIS A 440 26.65 -18.32 3.67
C HIS A 440 26.17 -19.22 2.52
N LEU A 441 25.86 -18.67 1.33
CA LEU A 441 25.41 -19.47 0.20
C LEU A 441 26.60 -19.90 -0.68
N PRO A 442 26.76 -21.20 -0.98
CA PRO A 442 27.70 -21.65 -1.99
C PRO A 442 27.37 -21.02 -3.35
N LYS A 443 28.37 -20.45 -4.01
CA LYS A 443 28.24 -19.73 -5.30
C LYS A 443 27.51 -20.52 -6.41
N ASN A 444 27.35 -21.83 -6.29
CA ASN A 444 26.78 -22.75 -7.27
C ASN A 444 25.25 -22.92 -7.15
N LEU A 445 24.61 -22.31 -6.15
CA LEU A 445 23.14 -22.39 -5.93
C LEU A 445 22.39 -21.12 -6.30
N LEU A 446 23.10 -20.12 -6.80
CA LEU A 446 22.50 -18.85 -7.27
C LEU A 446 22.10 -18.96 -8.74
N HIS A 447 21.11 -19.79 -9.07
CA HIS A 447 20.35 -19.63 -10.30
C HIS A 447 19.36 -18.49 -10.12
N GLU A 448 19.35 -17.50 -11.01
CA GLU A 448 18.52 -16.30 -10.98
C GLU A 448 17.00 -16.55 -10.94
N ALA A 449 16.56 -17.80 -11.08
CA ALA A 449 15.14 -18.19 -11.10
C ALA A 449 14.55 -18.61 -9.74
N ASP A 450 15.37 -18.92 -8.74
CA ASP A 450 14.94 -19.51 -7.45
C ASP A 450 15.31 -18.65 -6.24
N HIS A 451 15.07 -17.34 -6.28
CA HIS A 451 15.21 -16.53 -5.07
C HIS A 451 14.09 -16.84 -4.08
N PRO A 452 14.39 -17.34 -2.87
CA PRO A 452 13.39 -17.39 -1.82
C PRO A 452 12.92 -15.97 -1.54
N THR A 453 11.63 -15.83 -1.39
CA THR A 453 10.92 -14.57 -1.24
C THR A 453 11.41 -13.79 -0.03
N LEU A 454 12.24 -12.80 -0.28
CA LEU A 454 12.66 -11.80 0.68
C LEU A 454 11.44 -11.04 1.21
N GLU A 455 11.30 -10.89 2.53
CA GLU A 455 10.46 -9.86 3.12
C GLU A 455 10.97 -8.49 2.67
N ARG A 456 10.48 -8.00 1.55
CA ARG A 456 10.80 -6.66 1.08
C ARG A 456 10.00 -5.65 1.90
N ARG A 457 10.55 -5.20 3.02
CA ARG A 457 10.03 -4.04 3.75
C ARG A 457 10.29 -2.79 2.90
N ARG A 458 9.44 -2.56 1.93
CA ARG A 458 9.47 -1.36 1.09
C ARG A 458 8.59 -0.30 1.75
N ASN A 459 9.12 0.89 1.97
CA ASN A 459 8.31 2.01 2.40
C ASN A 459 7.59 2.62 1.19
N LEU A 460 6.28 2.75 1.28
CA LEU A 460 5.41 3.27 0.23
C LEU A 460 4.98 4.73 0.44
N ASN A 461 5.60 5.46 1.38
CA ASN A 461 5.16 6.82 1.72
C ASN A 461 5.10 7.75 0.50
N ALA A 462 6.06 7.66 -0.42
CA ALA A 462 6.03 8.45 -1.65
C ALA A 462 4.79 8.13 -2.50
N ILE A 463 4.47 6.84 -2.69
CA ILE A 463 3.30 6.42 -3.46
C ILE A 463 1.99 6.82 -2.75
N ILE A 464 1.96 6.71 -1.41
CA ILE A 464 0.81 7.12 -0.59
C ILE A 464 0.53 8.62 -0.79
N VAL A 465 1.58 9.45 -0.72
CA VAL A 465 1.46 10.92 -0.92
C VAL A 465 1.05 11.26 -2.35
N ASP A 466 1.58 10.55 -3.34
CA ASP A 466 1.27 10.80 -4.76
C ASP A 466 -0.16 10.39 -5.15
N CYS A 467 -0.67 9.29 -4.55
CA CYS A 467 -1.92 8.68 -5.00
C CYS A 467 -3.14 8.99 -4.11
N LEU A 468 -2.94 9.35 -2.84
CA LEU A 468 -4.02 9.54 -1.90
C LEU A 468 -4.23 11.02 -1.55
N SER A 469 -5.47 11.39 -1.27
CA SER A 469 -5.80 12.74 -0.78
C SER A 469 -5.23 12.94 0.63
N ARG A 470 -4.94 14.20 1.00
CA ARG A 470 -4.48 14.55 2.37
C ARG A 470 -5.42 14.03 3.45
N GLN A 471 -6.74 14.07 3.21
CA GLN A 471 -7.74 13.54 4.15
C GLN A 471 -7.59 12.03 4.35
N MET A 472 -7.34 11.26 3.27
CA MET A 472 -7.12 9.82 3.36
C MET A 472 -5.82 9.51 4.10
N ILE A 473 -4.75 10.24 3.85
CA ILE A 473 -3.47 10.06 4.57
C ILE A 473 -3.66 10.33 6.07
N GLN A 474 -4.32 11.42 6.43
CA GLN A 474 -4.63 11.74 7.82
C GLN A 474 -5.48 10.65 8.48
N LEU A 475 -6.47 10.09 7.76
CA LEU A 475 -7.28 8.99 8.25
C LEU A 475 -6.42 7.75 8.55
N LEU A 476 -5.54 7.36 7.62
CA LEU A 476 -4.62 6.22 7.80
C LEU A 476 -3.67 6.43 8.99
N GLN A 477 -3.17 7.64 9.16
CA GLN A 477 -2.33 8.00 10.32
C GLN A 477 -3.11 7.95 11.63
N THR A 478 -4.35 8.44 11.63
CA THR A 478 -5.24 8.37 12.81
C THR A 478 -5.52 6.92 13.20
N ILE A 479 -5.81 6.05 12.22
CA ILE A 479 -6.00 4.61 12.42
C ILE A 479 -4.76 4.01 13.10
N GLY A 480 -3.57 4.31 12.59
CA GLY A 480 -2.31 3.85 13.17
C GLY A 480 -2.08 4.34 14.60
N GLN A 481 -2.36 5.62 14.88
CA GLN A 481 -2.22 6.21 16.22
C GLN A 481 -3.19 5.60 17.24
N VAL A 482 -4.45 5.34 16.84
CA VAL A 482 -5.44 4.68 17.70
C VAL A 482 -5.01 3.25 18.01
N ALA A 483 -4.50 2.52 17.02
CA ALA A 483 -3.99 1.17 17.21
C ALA A 483 -2.78 1.15 18.17
N ASP A 484 -1.86 2.07 17.98
CA ASP A 484 -0.66 2.19 18.84
C ASP A 484 -1.00 2.45 20.30
N LYS A 485 -2.00 3.34 20.57
CA LYS A 485 -2.52 3.60 21.93
C LYS A 485 -3.12 2.35 22.59
N LEU A 486 -3.70 1.45 21.82
CA LEU A 486 -4.26 0.17 22.30
C LEU A 486 -3.22 -0.96 22.36
N GLY A 487 -1.96 -0.70 21.96
CA GLY A 487 -0.91 -1.72 21.89
C GLY A 487 -1.13 -2.73 20.76
N HIS A 488 -1.85 -2.36 19.70
CA HIS A 488 -2.18 -3.21 18.57
C HIS A 488 -1.43 -2.78 17.31
N ASN A 489 -1.17 -3.73 16.40
CA ASN A 489 -0.68 -3.43 15.07
C ASN A 489 -1.88 -3.28 14.11
N ALA A 490 -1.87 -2.21 13.32
CA ALA A 490 -2.89 -1.95 12.30
C ALA A 490 -2.29 -2.00 10.89
N PHE A 491 -3.01 -2.64 9.97
CA PHE A 491 -2.58 -2.84 8.59
C PHE A 491 -3.71 -2.51 7.62
N ALA A 492 -3.42 -1.73 6.59
CA ALA A 492 -4.28 -1.67 5.40
C ALA A 492 -3.95 -2.86 4.50
N VAL A 493 -4.96 -3.53 3.95
CA VAL A 493 -4.79 -4.83 3.28
C VAL A 493 -5.58 -4.97 1.98
N GLY A 494 -5.33 -6.02 1.24
CA GLY A 494 -6.19 -6.49 0.15
C GLY A 494 -6.23 -5.59 -1.07
N GLY A 495 -7.46 -5.30 -1.53
CA GLY A 495 -7.71 -4.51 -2.74
C GLY A 495 -7.13 -3.12 -2.70
N PHE A 496 -7.16 -2.47 -1.54
CA PHE A 496 -6.59 -1.13 -1.34
C PHE A 496 -5.09 -1.09 -1.64
N VAL A 497 -4.32 -2.03 -1.07
CA VAL A 497 -2.85 -2.09 -1.26
C VAL A 497 -2.50 -2.39 -2.72
N ARG A 498 -3.20 -3.36 -3.34
CA ARG A 498 -3.02 -3.70 -4.75
C ARG A 498 -3.28 -2.49 -5.65
N ASP A 499 -4.40 -1.81 -5.46
CA ASP A 499 -4.81 -0.71 -6.33
C ASP A 499 -3.92 0.53 -6.13
N LEU A 500 -3.44 0.76 -4.90
CA LEU A 500 -2.42 1.78 -4.61
C LEU A 500 -1.12 1.52 -5.39
N LEU A 501 -0.64 0.26 -5.39
CA LEU A 501 0.56 -0.12 -6.16
C LEU A 501 0.37 -0.02 -7.67
N LEU A 502 -0.88 -0.19 -8.15
CA LEU A 502 -1.26 0.00 -9.55
C LEU A 502 -1.57 1.47 -9.89
N LYS A 503 -1.47 2.39 -8.93
CA LYS A 503 -1.83 3.81 -9.05
C LYS A 503 -3.28 4.01 -9.54
N LYS A 504 -4.19 3.15 -9.08
CA LYS A 504 -5.63 3.23 -9.35
C LYS A 504 -6.35 3.80 -8.14
N ALA A 505 -7.33 4.66 -8.37
CA ALA A 505 -8.18 5.16 -7.29
C ALA A 505 -9.00 4.01 -6.71
N ASN A 506 -8.84 3.76 -5.42
CA ASN A 506 -9.69 2.84 -4.66
C ASN A 506 -9.90 3.46 -3.27
N LEU A 507 -11.16 3.58 -2.87
CA LEU A 507 -11.56 4.17 -1.60
C LEU A 507 -12.05 3.12 -0.59
N ASP A 508 -12.13 1.84 -0.98
CA ASP A 508 -12.52 0.75 -0.09
C ASP A 508 -11.35 0.43 0.85
N LEU A 509 -11.49 0.84 2.09
CA LEU A 509 -10.45 0.72 3.09
C LEU A 509 -10.72 -0.50 4.00
N ASP A 510 -9.95 -1.56 3.76
CA ASP A 510 -9.91 -2.77 4.59
C ASP A 510 -8.77 -2.68 5.59
N ILE A 511 -9.07 -2.72 6.87
CA ILE A 511 -8.10 -2.66 7.97
C ILE A 511 -8.08 -3.99 8.71
N VAL A 512 -6.90 -4.53 8.92
CA VAL A 512 -6.67 -5.71 9.77
C VAL A 512 -5.91 -5.27 11.01
N ILE A 513 -6.40 -5.73 12.17
CA ILE A 513 -5.82 -5.45 13.49
C ILE A 513 -5.24 -6.74 14.07
N GLU A 514 -3.95 -6.76 14.38
CA GLU A 514 -3.38 -7.77 15.28
C GLU A 514 -3.68 -7.37 16.72
N GLY A 515 -4.79 -7.87 17.23
CA GLY A 515 -5.40 -7.52 18.52
C GLY A 515 -6.91 -7.64 18.45
N ASP A 516 -7.65 -7.02 19.34
CA ASP A 516 -9.12 -7.01 19.28
C ASP A 516 -9.62 -5.93 18.31
N GLY A 517 -10.02 -6.38 17.11
CA GLY A 517 -10.56 -5.49 16.06
C GLY A 517 -11.91 -4.88 16.41
N ILE A 518 -12.70 -5.49 17.29
CA ILE A 518 -14.01 -4.96 17.74
C ILE A 518 -13.77 -3.82 18.72
N GLU A 519 -12.90 -4.00 19.72
CA GLU A 519 -12.50 -2.95 20.65
C GLU A 519 -11.87 -1.77 19.91
N PHE A 520 -10.99 -2.06 18.95
CA PHE A 520 -10.38 -1.05 18.09
C PHE A 520 -11.44 -0.27 17.31
N ALA A 521 -12.41 -0.95 16.70
CA ALA A 521 -13.46 -0.31 15.88
C ALA A 521 -14.33 0.64 16.72
N LYS A 522 -14.64 0.27 17.96
CA LYS A 522 -15.35 1.12 18.92
C LYS A 522 -14.54 2.37 19.22
N THR A 523 -13.29 2.22 19.62
CA THR A 523 -12.40 3.33 19.97
C THR A 523 -12.18 4.26 18.77
N LEU A 524 -12.01 3.71 17.56
CA LEU A 524 -11.87 4.48 16.33
C LEU A 524 -13.15 5.25 15.98
N ALA A 525 -14.33 4.63 16.13
CA ALA A 525 -15.61 5.29 15.89
C ALA A 525 -15.84 6.46 16.85
N ASP A 526 -15.53 6.29 18.14
CA ASP A 526 -15.61 7.34 19.13
C ASP A 526 -14.65 8.51 18.80
N HIS A 527 -13.42 8.19 18.35
CA HIS A 527 -12.43 9.19 17.96
C HIS A 527 -12.82 10.00 16.71
N LEU A 528 -13.46 9.35 15.74
CA LEU A 528 -13.88 9.97 14.46
C LEU A 528 -15.30 10.58 14.53
N GLY A 529 -16.02 10.45 15.66
CA GLY A 529 -17.42 10.86 15.78
C GLY A 529 -18.38 10.06 14.90
N GLY A 530 -18.01 8.82 14.59
CA GLY A 530 -18.76 7.91 13.72
C GLY A 530 -19.65 6.93 14.48
N ARG A 531 -20.17 5.96 13.73
CA ARG A 531 -20.95 4.83 14.29
C ARG A 531 -20.26 3.52 13.89
N TYR A 532 -20.43 2.46 14.68
CA TYR A 532 -19.89 1.15 14.37
C TYR A 532 -20.95 0.05 14.41
N ARG A 533 -20.70 -1.01 13.67
CA ARG A 533 -21.46 -2.27 13.67
C ARG A 533 -20.48 -3.42 13.82
N THR A 534 -20.78 -4.40 14.67
CA THR A 534 -19.95 -5.59 14.89
C THR A 534 -20.60 -6.86 14.38
N HIS A 535 -19.76 -7.81 14.01
CA HIS A 535 -20.12 -9.19 13.70
C HIS A 535 -19.23 -10.11 14.54
N ASP A 536 -19.70 -10.44 15.73
CA ASP A 536 -18.92 -11.18 16.74
C ASP A 536 -18.45 -12.55 16.27
N ARG A 537 -19.28 -13.25 15.47
CA ARG A 537 -18.95 -14.56 14.90
C ARG A 537 -17.70 -14.52 14.02
N PHE A 538 -17.52 -13.46 13.23
CA PHE A 538 -16.41 -13.32 12.30
C PHE A 538 -15.32 -12.37 12.80
N LYS A 539 -15.48 -11.84 14.03
CA LYS A 539 -14.54 -10.85 14.61
C LYS A 539 -14.25 -9.69 13.66
N THR A 540 -15.32 -9.16 13.04
CA THR A 540 -15.25 -8.01 12.13
C THR A 540 -16.16 -6.88 12.60
N ALA A 541 -15.83 -5.67 12.21
CA ALA A 541 -16.64 -4.50 12.45
C ALA A 541 -16.61 -3.55 11.23
N VAL A 542 -17.63 -2.72 11.12
CA VAL A 542 -17.70 -1.65 10.12
C VAL A 542 -17.85 -0.34 10.86
N VAL A 543 -16.95 0.59 10.60
CA VAL A 543 -17.06 1.98 11.12
C VAL A 543 -17.65 2.85 10.02
N LEU A 544 -18.73 3.56 10.36
CA LEU A 544 -19.40 4.50 9.48
C LEU A 544 -19.02 5.92 9.92
N MET A 545 -18.31 6.61 9.06
CA MET A 545 -17.88 7.99 9.30
C MET A 545 -19.06 8.97 9.12
N PRO A 546 -19.01 10.17 9.71
CA PRO A 546 -20.05 11.19 9.55
C PRO A 546 -20.29 11.63 8.10
N ASP A 547 -19.26 11.55 7.23
CA ASP A 547 -19.34 11.84 5.80
C ASP A 547 -19.91 10.70 4.96
N GLY A 548 -20.37 9.60 5.60
CA GLY A 548 -20.96 8.43 4.96
C GLY A 548 -19.94 7.39 4.47
N LYS A 549 -18.64 7.62 4.60
CA LYS A 549 -17.61 6.64 4.25
C LYS A 549 -17.60 5.48 5.24
N LYS A 550 -17.23 4.31 4.73
CA LYS A 550 -17.10 3.07 5.50
C LYS A 550 -15.65 2.67 5.64
N ILE A 551 -15.32 2.12 6.80
CA ILE A 551 -14.04 1.47 7.07
C ILE A 551 -14.36 0.06 7.53
N ASP A 552 -13.93 -0.94 6.78
CA ASP A 552 -14.10 -2.34 7.14
C ASP A 552 -12.91 -2.78 8.00
N ILE A 553 -13.21 -3.25 9.21
CA ILE A 553 -12.21 -3.64 10.21
C ILE A 553 -12.36 -5.12 10.50
N ALA A 554 -11.26 -5.85 10.41
CA ALA A 554 -11.20 -7.25 10.78
C ALA A 554 -10.07 -7.48 11.79
N THR A 555 -10.29 -8.39 12.73
CA THR A 555 -9.22 -8.94 13.54
C THR A 555 -8.37 -9.86 12.67
N ALA A 556 -7.04 -9.81 12.80
CA ALA A 556 -6.14 -10.76 12.13
C ALA A 556 -6.52 -12.19 12.54
N ARG A 557 -6.84 -13.02 11.57
CA ARG A 557 -7.47 -14.31 11.82
C ARG A 557 -6.98 -15.42 10.89
N LEU A 558 -7.03 -16.64 11.40
CA LEU A 558 -6.96 -17.86 10.61
C LEU A 558 -8.37 -18.37 10.34
N GLU A 559 -8.62 -18.88 9.16
CA GLU A 559 -9.86 -19.54 8.78
C GLU A 559 -9.60 -21.06 8.62
N TYR A 560 -10.43 -21.87 9.23
CA TYR A 560 -10.37 -23.31 9.14
C TYR A 560 -11.70 -23.85 8.59
N TYR A 561 -11.61 -24.69 7.58
CA TYR A 561 -12.75 -25.33 6.91
C TYR A 561 -12.84 -26.79 7.36
N GLU A 562 -13.87 -27.17 8.09
CA GLU A 562 -14.06 -28.55 8.59
C GLU A 562 -14.25 -29.56 7.46
N TYR A 563 -14.88 -29.13 6.38
CA TYR A 563 -15.06 -29.90 5.15
C TYR A 563 -15.03 -28.94 3.94
N PRO A 564 -14.81 -29.45 2.71
CA PRO A 564 -14.79 -28.61 1.51
C PRO A 564 -16.04 -27.73 1.37
N ALA A 565 -15.82 -26.44 1.12
CA ALA A 565 -16.87 -25.42 1.01
C ALA A 565 -17.69 -25.15 2.30
N ALA A 566 -17.21 -25.56 3.48
CA ALA A 566 -17.84 -25.24 4.77
C ALA A 566 -17.78 -23.72 5.06
N ILE A 567 -18.59 -23.28 6.02
CA ILE A 567 -18.44 -21.95 6.61
C ILE A 567 -17.22 -22.01 7.51
N PRO A 568 -16.22 -21.10 7.33
CA PRO A 568 -14.98 -21.17 8.11
C PRO A 568 -15.21 -20.87 9.59
N THR A 569 -14.52 -21.63 10.44
CA THR A 569 -14.29 -21.29 11.84
C THR A 569 -13.13 -20.31 11.94
N VAL A 570 -13.27 -19.27 12.75
CA VAL A 570 -12.35 -18.12 12.83
C VAL A 570 -11.62 -18.13 14.15
N GLU A 571 -10.29 -18.04 14.12
CA GLU A 571 -9.42 -17.91 15.29
C GLU A 571 -8.47 -16.73 15.15
N LEU A 572 -8.11 -16.11 16.29
CA LEU A 572 -7.16 -14.98 16.33
C LEU A 572 -5.77 -15.42 15.86
N SER A 573 -5.11 -14.61 15.05
CA SER A 573 -3.84 -14.95 14.43
C SER A 573 -2.98 -13.72 14.10
N SER A 574 -1.85 -13.95 13.45
CA SER A 574 -0.97 -12.89 12.95
C SER A 574 -1.36 -12.42 11.56
N ILE A 575 -0.86 -11.24 11.17
CA ILE A 575 -1.04 -10.71 9.80
C ILE A 575 -0.55 -11.68 8.73
N LYS A 576 0.53 -12.43 8.97
CA LYS A 576 1.05 -13.42 8.03
C LYS A 576 0.03 -14.52 7.72
N LEU A 577 -0.64 -15.05 8.73
CA LEU A 577 -1.66 -16.09 8.57
C LEU A 577 -2.97 -15.50 7.99
N ASP A 578 -3.31 -14.25 8.35
CA ASP A 578 -4.44 -13.55 7.71
C ASP A 578 -4.21 -13.37 6.20
N LEU A 579 -3.01 -12.98 5.80
CA LEU A 579 -2.67 -12.85 4.38
C LEU A 579 -2.62 -14.21 3.67
N PHE A 580 -2.16 -15.28 4.35
CA PHE A 580 -2.07 -16.63 3.78
C PHE A 580 -3.45 -17.26 3.47
N ARG A 581 -4.50 -16.95 4.23
CA ARG A 581 -5.86 -17.45 4.00
C ARG A 581 -6.60 -16.74 2.84
N ARG A 582 -6.04 -15.67 2.28
CA ARG A 582 -6.67 -14.90 1.20
C ARG A 582 -6.73 -15.69 -0.10
N ASP A 583 -7.40 -15.13 -1.09
CA ASP A 583 -7.68 -15.80 -2.36
C ASP A 583 -6.45 -15.89 -3.27
N PHE A 584 -5.79 -14.75 -3.52
CA PHE A 584 -4.69 -14.65 -4.48
C PHE A 584 -3.53 -13.83 -3.92
N THR A 585 -2.32 -14.13 -4.42
CA THR A 585 -1.10 -13.41 -4.05
C THR A 585 -1.24 -11.90 -4.23
N ILE A 586 -1.85 -11.45 -5.34
CA ILE A 586 -2.06 -10.02 -5.63
C ILE A 586 -2.90 -9.26 -4.58
N ASN A 587 -3.64 -9.97 -3.73
CA ASN A 587 -4.43 -9.43 -2.62
C ASN A 587 -3.82 -9.75 -1.24
N ALA A 588 -2.67 -10.41 -1.20
CA ALA A 588 -2.01 -10.87 0.02
C ALA A 588 -0.83 -9.97 0.41
N MET A 589 -1.05 -8.67 0.34
CA MET A 589 -0.12 -7.63 0.78
C MET A 589 -0.76 -6.76 1.84
N ALA A 590 0.07 -6.19 2.72
CA ALA A 590 -0.37 -5.28 3.77
C ALA A 590 0.54 -4.04 3.83
N ILE A 591 -0.01 -2.91 4.28
CA ILE A 591 0.74 -1.70 4.61
C ILE A 591 0.56 -1.43 6.09
N GLN A 592 1.65 -1.35 6.82
CA GLN A 592 1.61 -1.04 8.25
C GLN A 592 1.27 0.44 8.48
N LEU A 593 0.40 0.71 9.45
CA LEU A 593 -0.13 2.05 9.73
C LEU A 593 0.37 2.66 11.04
N ASN A 594 0.98 1.87 11.95
CA ASN A 594 1.51 2.37 13.21
C ASN A 594 2.58 3.45 12.98
N PRO A 595 2.66 4.51 13.83
CA PRO A 595 3.50 5.68 13.60
C PRO A 595 4.96 5.38 13.27
N GLY A 596 5.60 4.48 14.02
CA GLY A 596 7.01 4.12 13.80
C GLY A 596 7.31 3.32 12.52
N GLN A 597 6.29 2.76 11.87
CA GLN A 597 6.41 1.90 10.69
C GLN A 597 5.41 2.25 9.59
N PHE A 598 4.85 3.45 9.63
CA PHE A 598 3.86 3.92 8.68
C PHE A 598 4.34 3.80 7.23
N GLY A 599 3.50 3.24 6.38
CA GLY A 599 3.80 3.08 4.96
C GLY A 599 4.69 1.87 4.63
N THR A 600 5.11 1.07 5.63
CA THR A 600 5.90 -0.14 5.39
C THR A 600 5.04 -1.21 4.72
N LEU A 601 5.45 -1.64 3.53
CA LEU A 601 4.80 -2.73 2.80
C LEU A 601 5.28 -4.09 3.34
N ILE A 602 4.31 -4.95 3.63
CA ILE A 602 4.51 -6.34 4.04
C ILE A 602 4.07 -7.26 2.91
N ASP A 603 4.99 -8.03 2.38
CA ASP A 603 4.77 -8.97 1.28
C ASP A 603 5.52 -10.29 1.54
N PHE A 604 4.81 -11.28 2.10
CA PHE A 604 5.36 -12.59 2.41
C PHE A 604 5.41 -13.55 1.22
N PHE A 605 4.66 -13.24 0.14
CA PHE A 605 4.38 -14.19 -0.94
C PHE A 605 4.91 -13.74 -2.30
N ASN A 606 5.77 -12.71 -2.34
CA ASN A 606 6.26 -12.08 -3.57
C ASN A 606 5.14 -11.55 -4.48
N SER A 607 4.10 -11.08 -3.85
CA SER A 607 2.87 -10.57 -4.47
C SER A 607 3.12 -9.39 -5.40
N GLN A 608 4.10 -8.53 -5.07
CA GLN A 608 4.51 -7.41 -5.93
C GLN A 608 5.00 -7.88 -7.30
N ASN A 609 5.72 -9.00 -7.36
CA ASN A 609 6.21 -9.56 -8.61
C ASN A 609 5.04 -10.09 -9.45
N ASP A 610 4.10 -10.81 -8.82
CA ASP A 610 2.91 -11.30 -9.50
C ASP A 610 2.04 -10.15 -10.02
N LEU A 611 1.97 -9.06 -9.27
CA LEU A 611 1.27 -7.83 -9.68
C LEU A 611 1.95 -7.18 -10.90
N LYS A 612 3.28 -7.09 -10.92
CA LYS A 612 4.06 -6.58 -12.06
C LYS A 612 3.91 -7.46 -13.29
N GLN A 613 3.91 -8.78 -13.11
CA GLN A 613 3.72 -9.77 -14.17
C GLN A 613 2.26 -9.90 -14.62
N LYS A 614 1.32 -9.19 -13.95
CA LYS A 614 -0.12 -9.29 -14.19
C LYS A 614 -0.61 -10.74 -14.10
N SER A 615 -0.13 -11.50 -13.12
CA SER A 615 -0.39 -12.92 -12.94
C SER A 615 -1.27 -13.17 -11.71
N ILE A 616 -2.31 -13.99 -11.86
CA ILE A 616 -3.19 -14.42 -10.77
C ILE A 616 -2.71 -15.79 -10.29
N LYS A 617 -2.22 -15.84 -9.06
CA LYS A 617 -1.75 -17.06 -8.41
C LYS A 617 -2.47 -17.26 -7.07
N VAL A 618 -2.82 -18.50 -6.76
CA VAL A 618 -3.31 -18.88 -5.43
C VAL A 618 -2.16 -18.94 -4.44
N LEU A 619 -2.47 -18.76 -3.16
CA LEU A 619 -1.49 -18.80 -2.06
C LEU A 619 -1.11 -20.23 -1.68
N HIS A 620 -2.03 -21.21 -1.85
CA HIS A 620 -1.78 -22.63 -1.59
C HIS A 620 -2.64 -23.53 -2.49
N ASN A 621 -2.21 -24.77 -2.66
CA ASN A 621 -2.81 -25.70 -3.63
C ASN A 621 -4.25 -26.12 -3.29
N LEU A 622 -4.67 -26.04 -2.04
CA LEU A 622 -6.02 -26.41 -1.60
C LEU A 622 -7.01 -25.24 -1.63
N SER A 623 -6.58 -24.05 -2.07
CA SER A 623 -7.39 -22.83 -2.06
C SER A 623 -8.79 -22.98 -2.66
N PHE A 624 -8.92 -23.72 -3.77
CA PHE A 624 -10.21 -23.96 -4.44
C PHE A 624 -11.00 -25.14 -3.84
N VAL A 625 -10.34 -25.99 -3.05
CA VAL A 625 -11.00 -27.06 -2.29
C VAL A 625 -11.66 -26.47 -1.05
N GLU A 626 -10.98 -25.57 -0.36
CA GLU A 626 -11.49 -24.87 0.82
C GLU A 626 -12.62 -23.90 0.46
N ASP A 627 -12.41 -23.10 -0.56
CA ASP A 627 -13.40 -22.12 -1.04
C ASP A 627 -13.51 -22.12 -2.57
N PRO A 628 -14.41 -22.94 -3.14
CA PRO A 628 -14.60 -22.99 -4.57
C PRO A 628 -15.08 -21.67 -5.21
N SER A 629 -15.67 -20.74 -4.43
CA SER A 629 -16.12 -19.43 -4.94
C SER A 629 -14.93 -18.59 -5.44
N ARG A 630 -13.71 -18.89 -4.96
CA ARG A 630 -12.49 -18.23 -5.42
C ARG A 630 -12.21 -18.46 -6.93
N ILE A 631 -12.77 -19.50 -7.54
CA ILE A 631 -12.66 -19.70 -9.01
C ILE A 631 -13.37 -18.59 -9.76
N PHE A 632 -14.59 -18.23 -9.33
CA PHE A 632 -15.33 -17.11 -9.91
C PHE A 632 -14.60 -15.79 -9.74
N ARG A 633 -14.01 -15.59 -8.56
CA ARG A 633 -13.15 -14.44 -8.27
C ARG A 633 -11.92 -14.40 -9.17
N ALA A 634 -11.25 -15.54 -9.42
CA ALA A 634 -10.12 -15.63 -10.34
C ALA A 634 -10.50 -15.14 -11.74
N VAL A 635 -11.62 -15.63 -12.27
CA VAL A 635 -12.14 -15.23 -13.59
C VAL A 635 -12.50 -13.74 -13.62
N ARG A 636 -13.12 -13.25 -12.56
CA ARG A 636 -13.47 -11.83 -12.43
C ARG A 636 -12.22 -10.94 -12.45
N PHE A 637 -11.21 -11.26 -11.64
CA PHE A 637 -9.96 -10.50 -11.62
C PHE A 637 -9.19 -10.61 -12.95
N GLU A 638 -9.16 -11.80 -13.58
CA GLU A 638 -8.55 -11.99 -14.89
C GLU A 638 -9.12 -10.98 -15.91
N LYS A 639 -10.45 -10.86 -15.98
CA LYS A 639 -11.12 -10.02 -16.98
C LYS A 639 -11.18 -8.55 -16.59
N ARG A 640 -11.46 -8.24 -15.33
CA ARG A 640 -11.55 -6.86 -14.84
C ARG A 640 -10.20 -6.13 -14.88
N MET A 641 -9.12 -6.82 -14.52
CA MET A 641 -7.80 -6.21 -14.40
C MET A 641 -6.94 -6.38 -15.66
N GLY A 642 -7.34 -7.24 -16.59
CA GLY A 642 -6.54 -7.61 -17.75
C GLY A 642 -5.31 -8.47 -17.37
N PHE A 643 -5.44 -9.27 -16.31
CA PHE A 643 -4.40 -10.17 -15.82
C PHE A 643 -4.59 -11.56 -16.44
N GLN A 644 -3.62 -12.46 -16.21
CA GLN A 644 -3.69 -13.84 -16.65
C GLN A 644 -3.64 -14.80 -15.46
N ILE A 645 -4.52 -15.79 -15.45
CA ILE A 645 -4.45 -16.89 -14.49
C ILE A 645 -3.22 -17.74 -14.81
N SER A 646 -2.33 -17.93 -13.83
CA SER A 646 -1.09 -18.70 -14.02
C SER A 646 -1.37 -20.16 -14.43
N PRO A 647 -0.48 -20.82 -15.17
CA PRO A 647 -0.67 -22.21 -15.58
C PRO A 647 -0.90 -23.16 -14.40
N HIS A 648 -0.21 -22.93 -13.28
CA HIS A 648 -0.41 -23.69 -12.05
C HIS A 648 -1.82 -23.49 -11.47
N THR A 649 -2.25 -22.24 -11.31
CA THR A 649 -3.59 -21.90 -10.82
C THR A 649 -4.68 -22.44 -11.74
N LYS A 650 -4.47 -22.37 -13.06
CA LYS A 650 -5.39 -22.95 -14.05
C LYS A 650 -5.56 -24.45 -13.87
N ARG A 651 -4.45 -25.19 -13.66
CA ARG A 651 -4.48 -26.62 -13.39
C ARG A 651 -5.27 -26.95 -12.10
N LEU A 652 -5.08 -26.16 -11.05
CA LEU A 652 -5.83 -26.35 -9.79
C LEU A 652 -7.32 -26.08 -9.97
N ILE A 653 -7.72 -25.08 -10.78
CA ILE A 653 -9.11 -24.86 -11.16
C ILE A 653 -9.67 -26.09 -11.85
N THR A 654 -8.99 -26.60 -12.89
CA THR A 654 -9.43 -27.79 -13.64
C THR A 654 -9.57 -29.00 -12.72
N ASN A 655 -8.62 -29.20 -11.80
CA ASN A 655 -8.71 -30.31 -10.83
C ASN A 655 -9.91 -30.15 -9.90
N ALA A 656 -10.16 -28.95 -9.35
CA ALA A 656 -11.29 -28.69 -8.46
C ALA A 656 -12.63 -28.92 -9.18
N VAL A 657 -12.73 -28.55 -10.44
CA VAL A 657 -13.89 -28.80 -11.29
C VAL A 657 -14.10 -30.30 -11.51
N ASN A 658 -13.04 -31.05 -11.83
CA ASN A 658 -13.10 -32.50 -12.10
C ASN A 658 -13.50 -33.33 -10.87
N ILE A 659 -13.13 -32.93 -9.67
CA ILE A 659 -13.48 -33.61 -8.40
C ILE A 659 -14.96 -33.40 -8.04
N LYS A 660 -15.70 -32.58 -8.81
CA LYS A 660 -17.12 -32.28 -8.59
C LYS A 660 -17.43 -31.74 -7.18
N LEU A 661 -16.49 -30.96 -6.62
CA LEU A 661 -16.64 -30.34 -5.30
C LEU A 661 -17.90 -29.46 -5.20
N PHE A 662 -18.37 -28.99 -6.31
CA PHE A 662 -19.52 -28.09 -6.44
C PHE A 662 -20.88 -28.80 -6.37
N ASP A 663 -20.95 -30.10 -6.67
CA ASP A 663 -22.22 -30.81 -6.77
C ASP A 663 -23.00 -30.86 -5.44
N LYS A 664 -22.26 -30.78 -4.33
CA LYS A 664 -22.80 -30.79 -2.96
C LYS A 664 -22.86 -29.40 -2.31
N SER A 665 -22.33 -28.37 -2.96
CA SER A 665 -22.24 -27.04 -2.39
C SER A 665 -23.51 -26.24 -2.66
N GLN A 666 -24.20 -25.83 -1.60
CA GLN A 666 -25.30 -24.86 -1.61
C GLN A 666 -24.83 -23.47 -1.18
N ASP A 667 -23.62 -23.09 -1.54
CA ASP A 667 -22.96 -21.90 -1.00
C ASP A 667 -23.46 -20.61 -1.67
N PRO A 668 -24.11 -19.71 -0.92
CA PRO A 668 -24.63 -18.44 -1.46
C PRO A 668 -23.54 -17.52 -2.02
N ARG A 669 -22.26 -17.77 -1.67
CA ARG A 669 -21.12 -17.00 -2.19
C ARG A 669 -20.99 -17.11 -3.71
N PHE A 670 -21.38 -18.24 -4.32
CA PHE A 670 -21.36 -18.40 -5.79
C PHE A 670 -22.29 -17.41 -6.48
N LEU A 671 -23.54 -17.31 -6.02
CA LEU A 671 -24.50 -16.38 -6.59
C LEU A 671 -24.05 -14.92 -6.35
N SER A 672 -23.46 -14.64 -5.19
CA SER A 672 -22.93 -13.32 -4.89
C SER A 672 -21.80 -12.92 -5.85
N GLU A 673 -20.83 -13.81 -6.13
CA GLU A 673 -19.77 -13.54 -7.11
C GLU A 673 -20.32 -13.42 -8.55
N LEU A 674 -21.31 -14.24 -8.93
CA LEU A 674 -21.99 -14.11 -10.22
C LEU A 674 -22.72 -12.75 -10.36
N LYS A 675 -23.42 -12.30 -9.33
CA LYS A 675 -24.06 -10.97 -9.33
C LYS A 675 -23.03 -9.86 -9.53
N ILE A 676 -21.85 -9.99 -8.91
CA ILE A 676 -20.75 -9.02 -9.09
C ILE A 676 -20.24 -9.08 -10.53
N ILE A 677 -19.99 -10.27 -11.09
CA ILE A 677 -19.56 -10.44 -12.48
C ILE A 677 -20.58 -9.82 -13.45
N PHE A 678 -21.87 -10.11 -13.25
CA PHE A 678 -22.93 -9.59 -14.11
C PHE A 678 -23.19 -8.08 -13.94
N SER A 679 -22.70 -7.49 -12.86
CA SER A 679 -22.75 -6.04 -12.61
C SER A 679 -21.57 -5.28 -13.19
N GLU A 680 -20.52 -5.97 -13.64
CA GLU A 680 -19.37 -5.34 -14.32
C GLU A 680 -19.86 -4.64 -15.63
N GLU A 681 -19.08 -3.68 -16.10
CA GLU A 681 -19.40 -2.92 -17.30
C GLU A 681 -19.49 -3.81 -18.56
N ASN A 682 -18.59 -4.78 -18.66
CA ASN A 682 -18.56 -5.78 -19.74
C ASN A 682 -18.38 -7.20 -19.19
N PRO A 683 -19.47 -7.90 -18.80
CA PRO A 683 -19.40 -9.23 -18.20
C PRO A 683 -19.16 -10.37 -19.21
N LEU A 684 -19.36 -10.15 -20.52
CA LEU A 684 -19.31 -11.21 -21.52
C LEU A 684 -17.99 -11.99 -21.55
N PRO A 685 -16.81 -11.35 -21.50
CA PRO A 685 -15.55 -12.08 -21.46
C PRO A 685 -15.40 -12.97 -20.20
N ALA A 686 -15.96 -12.52 -19.07
CA ALA A 686 -15.94 -13.32 -17.84
C ALA A 686 -16.92 -14.51 -17.95
N ILE A 687 -18.11 -14.30 -18.48
CA ILE A 687 -19.10 -15.36 -18.72
C ILE A 687 -18.51 -16.43 -19.67
N GLN A 688 -17.86 -16.00 -20.76
CA GLN A 688 -17.20 -16.90 -21.69
C GLN A 688 -16.08 -17.70 -20.98
N ARG A 689 -15.31 -17.05 -20.13
CA ARG A 689 -14.23 -17.70 -19.38
C ARG A 689 -14.76 -18.72 -18.36
N LEU A 690 -15.89 -18.45 -17.71
CA LEU A 690 -16.57 -19.42 -16.85
C LEU A 690 -17.01 -20.67 -17.64
N ALA A 691 -17.45 -20.47 -18.89
CA ALA A 691 -17.78 -21.56 -19.79
C ALA A 691 -16.58 -22.40 -20.17
N GLU A 692 -15.43 -21.76 -20.47
CA GLU A 692 -14.16 -22.44 -20.79
C GLU A 692 -13.67 -23.34 -19.65
N PHE A 693 -14.00 -22.99 -18.39
CA PHE A 693 -13.73 -23.82 -17.21
C PHE A 693 -14.86 -24.83 -16.90
N ASP A 694 -15.88 -24.92 -17.72
CA ASP A 694 -17.04 -25.79 -17.56
C ASP A 694 -17.81 -25.56 -16.23
N LEU A 695 -17.82 -24.32 -15.75
CA LEU A 695 -18.41 -23.95 -14.45
C LEU A 695 -19.93 -23.86 -14.51
N PHE A 696 -20.55 -23.72 -15.69
CA PHE A 696 -22.01 -23.69 -15.83
C PHE A 696 -22.67 -25.02 -15.48
N GLN A 697 -21.97 -26.16 -15.61
CA GLN A 697 -22.50 -27.45 -15.19
C GLN A 697 -22.83 -27.52 -13.69
N PHE A 698 -22.11 -26.76 -12.85
CA PHE A 698 -22.33 -26.73 -11.39
C PHE A 698 -23.44 -25.78 -10.99
N LEU A 699 -23.63 -24.71 -11.76
CA LEU A 699 -24.69 -23.76 -11.52
C LEU A 699 -26.05 -24.39 -11.83
N TRP A 700 -26.10 -25.30 -12.82
CA TRP A 700 -27.32 -25.95 -13.32
C TRP A 700 -27.13 -27.46 -13.60
N PRO A 701 -26.90 -28.30 -12.57
CA PRO A 701 -26.57 -29.72 -12.78
C PRO A 701 -27.67 -30.50 -13.46
N ASP A 702 -28.95 -30.11 -13.23
CA ASP A 702 -30.13 -30.80 -13.76
C ASP A 702 -30.52 -30.35 -15.17
N LEU A 703 -29.81 -29.36 -15.73
CA LEU A 703 -30.22 -28.68 -16.96
C LEU A 703 -29.32 -29.03 -18.17
N ARG A 704 -28.47 -30.05 -18.08
CA ARG A 704 -27.79 -30.61 -19.26
C ARG A 704 -28.84 -31.25 -20.19
N PRO A 705 -28.91 -30.96 -21.47
CA PRO A 705 -27.96 -30.29 -22.38
C PRO A 705 -28.29 -28.80 -22.69
N HIS A 706 -29.17 -28.16 -22.00
CA HIS A 706 -29.73 -26.85 -22.34
C HIS A 706 -28.76 -25.67 -22.16
N TYR A 707 -27.65 -25.88 -21.46
CA TYR A 707 -26.67 -24.83 -21.11
C TYR A 707 -25.30 -24.98 -21.76
N GLU A 708 -25.24 -25.64 -22.91
CA GLU A 708 -24.07 -25.46 -23.76
C GLU A 708 -24.00 -23.97 -24.17
N VAL A 709 -22.81 -23.37 -24.00
CA VAL A 709 -22.52 -21.99 -24.41
C VAL A 709 -22.40 -21.97 -25.94
N ASP A 710 -23.54 -22.19 -26.58
CA ASP A 710 -23.68 -22.16 -28.02
C ASP A 710 -23.71 -20.71 -28.56
N ARG A 711 -23.64 -20.59 -29.89
CA ARG A 711 -23.71 -19.27 -30.57
C ARG A 711 -25.01 -18.51 -30.20
N ARG A 712 -26.09 -19.21 -29.97
CA ARG A 712 -27.40 -18.60 -29.61
C ARG A 712 -27.39 -18.07 -28.17
N PHE A 713 -26.73 -18.80 -27.25
CA PHE A 713 -26.60 -18.38 -25.88
C PHE A 713 -25.79 -17.07 -25.81
N MET A 714 -24.62 -17.05 -26.47
CA MET A 714 -23.79 -15.85 -26.56
C MET A 714 -24.50 -14.69 -27.28
N HIS A 715 -25.29 -14.97 -28.30
CA HIS A 715 -26.07 -13.94 -28.95
C HIS A 715 -27.10 -13.28 -28.00
N ILE A 716 -27.82 -14.04 -27.18
CA ILE A 716 -28.77 -13.49 -26.19
C ILE A 716 -28.04 -12.59 -25.19
N LEU A 717 -26.88 -13.01 -24.68
CA LEU A 717 -26.08 -12.22 -23.75
C LEU A 717 -25.55 -10.93 -24.38
N THR A 718 -25.09 -11.00 -25.64
CA THR A 718 -24.69 -9.81 -26.39
C THR A 718 -25.89 -8.85 -26.59
N GLN A 719 -27.08 -9.37 -26.88
CA GLN A 719 -28.28 -8.54 -26.98
C GLN A 719 -28.64 -7.93 -25.61
N ALA A 720 -28.46 -8.64 -24.50
CA ALA A 720 -28.66 -8.09 -23.16
C ALA A 720 -27.70 -6.92 -22.89
N GLN A 721 -26.41 -7.06 -23.25
CA GLN A 721 -25.43 -5.98 -23.14
C GLN A 721 -25.82 -4.77 -23.98
N LEU A 722 -26.24 -4.99 -25.22
CA LEU A 722 -26.69 -3.91 -26.11
C LEU A 722 -27.93 -3.20 -25.56
N ALA A 723 -28.91 -3.96 -24.98
CA ALA A 723 -30.09 -3.39 -24.36
C ALA A 723 -29.75 -2.52 -23.14
N ILE A 724 -28.85 -2.99 -22.27
CA ILE A 724 -28.37 -2.23 -21.13
C ILE A 724 -27.63 -0.96 -21.59
N SER A 725 -26.76 -1.08 -22.58
CA SER A 725 -26.00 0.06 -23.15
C SER A 725 -26.94 1.09 -23.78
N TRP A 726 -27.94 0.62 -24.54
CA TRP A 726 -28.98 1.48 -25.11
C TRP A 726 -29.70 2.24 -24.01
N PHE A 727 -30.12 1.57 -22.93
CA PHE A 727 -30.82 2.25 -21.83
C PHE A 727 -29.96 3.32 -21.14
N ARG A 728 -28.69 3.04 -20.91
CA ARG A 728 -27.74 4.02 -20.34
C ARG A 728 -27.61 5.29 -21.19
N LEU A 729 -27.67 5.16 -22.51
CA LEU A 729 -27.61 6.29 -23.43
C LEU A 729 -28.87 7.18 -23.40
N LEU A 730 -29.96 6.73 -22.78
CA LEU A 730 -31.15 7.55 -22.60
C LEU A 730 -31.04 8.56 -21.44
N TYR A 731 -29.98 8.44 -20.61
CA TYR A 731 -29.73 9.32 -19.44
C TYR A 731 -30.94 9.48 -18.51
N LEU A 732 -31.78 8.42 -18.39
CA LEU A 732 -32.89 8.41 -17.47
C LEU A 732 -32.40 8.12 -16.05
N ASP A 733 -32.89 8.87 -15.06
CA ASP A 733 -32.52 8.72 -13.64
C ASP A 733 -33.30 7.56 -12.99
N GLU A 734 -33.11 6.36 -13.56
CA GLU A 734 -33.76 5.12 -13.10
C GLU A 734 -32.67 4.04 -12.90
N PRO A 735 -32.52 3.51 -11.68
CA PRO A 735 -31.50 2.52 -11.40
C PRO A 735 -31.84 1.17 -12.07
N CYS A 736 -30.86 0.59 -12.75
CA CYS A 736 -30.97 -0.72 -13.40
C CYS A 736 -30.03 -1.72 -12.72
N ARG A 737 -30.60 -2.85 -12.28
CA ARG A 737 -29.81 -3.97 -11.74
C ARG A 737 -29.35 -4.87 -12.87
N ASN A 738 -28.22 -4.56 -13.48
CA ASN A 738 -27.70 -5.30 -14.64
C ASN A 738 -27.63 -6.82 -14.42
N TRP A 739 -27.28 -7.26 -13.21
CA TRP A 739 -27.18 -8.68 -12.88
C TRP A 739 -28.50 -9.42 -13.09
N VAL A 740 -29.65 -8.77 -12.87
CA VAL A 740 -30.98 -9.35 -13.11
C VAL A 740 -31.19 -9.63 -14.60
N VAL A 741 -30.83 -8.64 -15.44
CA VAL A 741 -30.98 -8.78 -16.91
C VAL A 741 -30.13 -9.94 -17.43
N TYR A 742 -28.87 -10.05 -16.99
CA TYR A 742 -28.00 -11.14 -17.40
C TYR A 742 -28.45 -12.49 -16.85
N LEU A 743 -28.88 -12.54 -15.57
CA LEU A 743 -29.39 -13.78 -14.99
C LEU A 743 -30.64 -14.28 -15.74
N LEU A 744 -31.61 -13.41 -16.00
CA LEU A 744 -32.81 -13.76 -16.79
C LEU A 744 -32.44 -14.17 -18.22
N ALA A 745 -31.47 -13.50 -18.85
CA ALA A 745 -30.97 -13.84 -20.19
C ALA A 745 -30.33 -15.22 -20.22
N ILE A 746 -29.51 -15.56 -19.23
CA ILE A 746 -28.92 -16.89 -19.05
C ILE A 746 -30.03 -17.94 -18.85
N MET A 747 -31.02 -17.64 -17.98
CA MET A 747 -32.13 -18.51 -17.66
C MET A 747 -33.25 -18.45 -18.69
N SER A 748 -33.05 -17.83 -19.86
CA SER A 748 -34.12 -17.66 -20.89
C SER A 748 -34.64 -18.98 -21.47
N ARG A 749 -33.81 -20.04 -21.41
CA ARG A 749 -34.17 -21.38 -21.87
C ARG A 749 -34.79 -22.26 -20.78
N SER A 750 -34.76 -21.81 -19.52
CA SER A 750 -35.25 -22.54 -18.35
C SER A 750 -36.75 -22.34 -18.14
N ARG A 751 -37.37 -23.35 -17.54
CA ARG A 751 -38.69 -23.24 -16.97
C ARG A 751 -38.69 -22.47 -15.66
N LEU A 752 -39.81 -21.93 -15.24
CA LEU A 752 -39.95 -21.21 -13.97
C LEU A 752 -39.58 -22.07 -12.76
N GLN A 753 -39.94 -23.37 -12.80
CA GLN A 753 -39.55 -24.31 -11.74
C GLN A 753 -38.03 -24.46 -11.58
N GLU A 754 -37.29 -24.44 -12.69
CA GLU A 754 -35.82 -24.53 -12.71
C GLU A 754 -35.18 -23.24 -12.17
N LEU A 755 -35.72 -22.06 -12.50
CA LEU A 755 -35.29 -20.81 -11.90
C LEU A 755 -35.57 -20.77 -10.39
N SER A 756 -36.73 -21.27 -9.97
CA SER A 756 -37.09 -21.39 -8.55
C SER A 756 -36.09 -22.31 -7.81
N ALA A 757 -35.81 -23.50 -8.38
CA ALA A 757 -34.85 -24.44 -7.82
C ALA A 757 -33.45 -23.83 -7.72
N PHE A 758 -33.01 -23.05 -8.72
CA PHE A 758 -31.75 -22.32 -8.70
C PHE A 758 -31.71 -21.30 -7.55
N CYS A 759 -32.76 -20.50 -7.38
CA CYS A 759 -32.82 -19.51 -6.30
C CYS A 759 -32.76 -20.17 -4.90
N VAL A 760 -33.51 -21.27 -4.73
CA VAL A 760 -33.50 -22.03 -3.46
C VAL A 760 -32.11 -22.64 -3.18
N ARG A 761 -31.46 -23.20 -4.21
CA ARG A 761 -30.14 -23.82 -4.07
C ARG A 761 -29.08 -22.85 -3.54
N PHE A 762 -29.13 -21.59 -3.98
CA PHE A 762 -28.16 -20.55 -3.59
C PHE A 762 -28.68 -19.62 -2.50
N GLU A 763 -29.68 -20.05 -1.75
CA GLU A 763 -30.26 -19.32 -0.60
C GLU A 763 -30.65 -17.88 -0.91
N GLU A 764 -31.18 -17.64 -2.12
CA GLU A 764 -31.68 -16.30 -2.47
C GLU A 764 -32.91 -15.95 -1.63
N THR A 765 -33.06 -14.66 -1.32
CA THR A 765 -34.16 -14.20 -0.49
C THR A 765 -35.53 -14.51 -1.16
N PRO A 766 -36.55 -14.90 -0.38
CA PRO A 766 -37.89 -15.17 -0.95
C PRO A 766 -38.43 -14.02 -1.80
N LYS A 767 -38.18 -12.80 -1.37
CA LYS A 767 -38.61 -11.59 -2.10
C LYS A 767 -37.94 -11.46 -3.46
N THR A 768 -36.63 -11.74 -3.54
CA THR A 768 -35.88 -11.68 -4.82
C THR A 768 -36.27 -12.84 -5.72
N THR A 769 -36.49 -14.03 -5.15
CA THR A 769 -36.96 -15.20 -5.90
C THR A 769 -38.31 -14.95 -6.55
N GLU A 770 -39.29 -14.48 -5.79
CA GLU A 770 -40.60 -14.12 -6.30
C GLU A 770 -40.52 -13.06 -7.40
N TYR A 771 -39.74 -12.04 -7.18
CA TYR A 771 -39.45 -10.99 -8.15
C TYR A 771 -38.92 -11.56 -9.48
N LEU A 772 -37.89 -12.42 -9.43
CA LEU A 772 -37.27 -12.99 -10.62
C LEU A 772 -38.23 -13.88 -11.39
N LEU A 773 -39.03 -14.72 -10.69
CA LEU A 773 -40.04 -15.60 -11.30
C LEU A 773 -41.11 -14.78 -11.99
N GLU A 774 -41.65 -13.79 -11.31
CA GLU A 774 -42.71 -12.92 -11.82
C GLU A 774 -42.24 -12.14 -13.06
N GLN A 775 -41.03 -11.54 -13.00
CA GLN A 775 -40.49 -10.78 -14.12
C GLN A 775 -40.21 -11.67 -15.33
N LYS A 776 -39.66 -12.89 -15.12
CA LYS A 776 -39.44 -13.83 -16.21
C LYS A 776 -40.77 -14.25 -16.86
N GLU A 777 -41.76 -14.64 -16.07
CA GLU A 777 -43.06 -15.09 -16.59
C GLU A 777 -43.77 -14.01 -17.41
N ARG A 778 -43.84 -12.79 -16.88
CA ARG A 778 -44.46 -11.64 -17.56
C ARG A 778 -43.69 -11.28 -18.84
N ALA A 779 -42.36 -11.25 -18.79
CA ALA A 779 -41.54 -10.95 -19.96
C ALA A 779 -41.70 -12.00 -21.08
N ASP A 780 -41.63 -13.29 -20.74
CA ASP A 780 -41.79 -14.38 -21.70
C ASP A 780 -43.18 -14.36 -22.34
N ASN A 781 -44.24 -14.10 -21.54
CA ASN A 781 -45.61 -13.94 -22.01
C ASN A 781 -45.75 -12.73 -22.95
N ALA A 782 -45.15 -11.60 -22.59
CA ALA A 782 -45.16 -10.39 -23.42
C ALA A 782 -44.48 -10.62 -24.79
N VAL A 783 -43.32 -11.29 -24.81
CA VAL A 783 -42.64 -11.67 -26.05
C VAL A 783 -43.48 -12.57 -26.91
N ASN A 784 -44.13 -13.57 -26.32
CA ASN A 784 -45.00 -14.50 -27.03
C ASN A 784 -46.21 -13.80 -27.63
N LEU A 785 -46.88 -12.91 -26.89
CA LEU A 785 -48.02 -12.14 -27.34
C LEU A 785 -47.67 -11.14 -28.46
N LEU A 786 -46.59 -10.37 -28.27
CA LEU A 786 -46.20 -9.36 -29.25
C LEU A 786 -45.49 -9.95 -30.49
N SER A 787 -45.00 -11.19 -30.43
CA SER A 787 -44.37 -11.85 -31.57
C SER A 787 -45.38 -12.41 -32.58
N ARG A 788 -46.68 -12.55 -32.22
CA ARG A 788 -47.72 -13.14 -33.10
C ARG A 788 -48.20 -12.19 -34.20
N ASP A 789 -48.15 -10.88 -33.92
CA ASP A 789 -48.69 -9.86 -34.82
C ASP A 789 -47.64 -8.71 -34.96
N ASN A 790 -47.61 -8.02 -36.08
CA ASN A 790 -46.67 -6.94 -36.34
C ASN A 790 -47.28 -5.56 -36.10
N ASN A 791 -48.56 -5.43 -35.93
CA ASN A 791 -49.28 -4.16 -35.81
C ASN A 791 -50.06 -4.08 -34.51
N HIS A 792 -49.43 -3.75 -33.43
CA HIS A 792 -50.06 -3.60 -32.13
C HIS A 792 -50.44 -2.16 -31.87
N LYS A 793 -51.64 -1.93 -31.34
CA LYS A 793 -52.03 -0.63 -30.79
C LYS A 793 -51.21 -0.29 -29.59
N ASN A 794 -50.93 0.99 -29.38
CA ASN A 794 -50.14 1.47 -28.25
C ASN A 794 -50.74 1.05 -26.89
N SER A 795 -52.06 1.06 -26.76
CA SER A 795 -52.76 0.59 -25.56
C SER A 795 -52.47 -0.88 -25.25
N ARG A 796 -52.32 -1.72 -26.26
CA ARG A 796 -51.93 -3.13 -26.09
C ARG A 796 -50.51 -3.31 -25.67
N ILE A 797 -49.59 -2.48 -26.22
CA ILE A 797 -48.17 -2.46 -25.80
C ILE A 797 -48.06 -2.09 -24.32
N VAL A 798 -48.77 -1.03 -23.91
CA VAL A 798 -48.77 -0.60 -22.49
C VAL A 798 -49.34 -1.68 -21.59
N ALA A 799 -50.48 -2.32 -21.97
CA ALA A 799 -51.07 -3.40 -21.18
C ALA A 799 -50.12 -4.61 -21.02
N CYS A 800 -49.30 -4.89 -22.03
CA CYS A 800 -48.30 -5.97 -21.94
C CYS A 800 -47.12 -5.63 -21.00
N PHE A 801 -46.74 -4.35 -20.88
CA PHE A 801 -45.53 -3.95 -20.19
C PHE A 801 -45.76 -3.26 -18.84
N GLU A 802 -46.99 -2.85 -18.52
CA GLU A 802 -47.32 -2.02 -17.34
C GLU A 802 -46.80 -2.60 -15.99
N ASN A 803 -46.74 -3.92 -15.88
CA ASN A 803 -46.29 -4.63 -14.67
C ASN A 803 -44.92 -5.29 -14.85
N ILE A 804 -44.14 -4.88 -15.85
CA ILE A 804 -42.79 -5.39 -16.09
C ILE A 804 -41.81 -4.30 -15.69
N THR A 805 -40.86 -4.65 -14.85
CA THR A 805 -39.79 -3.72 -14.42
C THR A 805 -38.82 -3.43 -15.56
N LEU A 806 -38.00 -2.42 -15.39
CA LEU A 806 -36.99 -2.06 -16.36
C LEU A 806 -36.11 -3.26 -16.75
N GLU A 807 -35.65 -4.04 -15.77
CA GLU A 807 -34.81 -5.21 -16.03
C GLU A 807 -35.56 -6.27 -16.86
N GLY A 808 -36.86 -6.48 -16.60
CA GLY A 808 -37.72 -7.34 -17.41
C GLY A 808 -37.90 -6.85 -18.84
N LEU A 809 -38.01 -5.53 -19.04
CA LEU A 809 -38.11 -4.92 -20.37
C LEU A 809 -36.78 -5.07 -21.15
N LEU A 810 -35.65 -4.88 -20.50
CA LEU A 810 -34.32 -5.08 -21.12
C LEU A 810 -34.08 -6.58 -21.43
N TYR A 811 -34.59 -7.49 -20.57
CA TYR A 811 -34.55 -8.91 -20.86
C TYR A 811 -35.43 -9.25 -22.10
N ILE A 812 -36.62 -8.65 -22.27
CA ILE A 812 -37.43 -8.80 -23.48
C ILE A 812 -36.61 -8.38 -24.72
N MET A 813 -35.88 -7.24 -24.66
CA MET A 813 -35.06 -6.80 -25.78
C MET A 813 -33.93 -7.82 -26.09
N ALA A 814 -33.40 -8.49 -25.07
CA ALA A 814 -32.35 -9.49 -25.24
C ALA A 814 -32.85 -10.76 -25.96
N ILE A 815 -34.06 -11.26 -25.61
CA ILE A 815 -34.57 -12.53 -26.13
C ILE A 815 -35.42 -12.38 -27.37
N ALA A 816 -35.98 -11.19 -27.64
CA ALA A 816 -36.87 -10.95 -28.77
C ALA A 816 -36.16 -11.14 -30.12
N ARG A 817 -36.64 -12.07 -30.93
CA ARG A 817 -36.09 -12.33 -32.28
C ARG A 817 -36.60 -11.32 -33.30
N LYS A 818 -37.80 -10.74 -33.07
CA LYS A 818 -38.43 -9.82 -33.98
C LYS A 818 -38.20 -8.36 -33.60
N ASN A 819 -37.78 -7.55 -34.57
CA ASN A 819 -37.43 -6.15 -34.32
C ASN A 819 -38.61 -5.28 -33.86
N HIS A 820 -39.82 -5.60 -34.25
CA HIS A 820 -40.99 -4.83 -33.81
C HIS A 820 -41.24 -4.95 -32.30
N VAL A 821 -40.89 -6.11 -31.66
CA VAL A 821 -40.99 -6.28 -30.21
C VAL A 821 -39.98 -5.38 -29.52
N LYS A 822 -38.71 -5.30 -30.04
CA LYS A 822 -37.69 -4.40 -29.50
C LYS A 822 -38.09 -2.93 -29.64
N LYS A 823 -38.71 -2.57 -30.79
CA LYS A 823 -39.23 -1.23 -31.02
C LYS A 823 -40.37 -0.90 -30.07
N ALA A 824 -41.27 -1.87 -29.78
CA ALA A 824 -42.36 -1.69 -28.81
C ALA A 824 -41.82 -1.41 -27.40
N VAL A 825 -40.77 -2.12 -26.95
CA VAL A 825 -40.09 -1.83 -25.66
C VAL A 825 -39.48 -0.44 -25.67
N SER A 826 -38.76 -0.08 -26.74
CA SER A 826 -38.16 1.25 -26.88
C SER A 826 -39.23 2.34 -26.79
N LEU A 827 -40.31 2.22 -27.56
CA LEU A 827 -41.43 3.17 -27.57
C LEU A 827 -42.10 3.29 -26.20
N TYR A 828 -42.25 2.16 -25.48
CA TYR A 828 -42.82 2.13 -24.14
C TYR A 828 -41.90 2.89 -23.15
N VAL A 829 -40.65 2.57 -23.12
CA VAL A 829 -39.67 3.17 -22.16
C VAL A 829 -39.52 4.67 -22.43
N THR A 830 -39.45 5.11 -23.67
CA THR A 830 -39.17 6.51 -24.02
C THR A 830 -40.41 7.39 -24.02
N SER A 831 -41.57 6.86 -24.28
CA SER A 831 -42.76 7.65 -24.52
C SER A 831 -44.04 7.13 -23.84
N LEU A 832 -44.47 5.91 -24.12
CA LEU A 832 -45.81 5.47 -23.77
C LEU A 832 -46.10 5.36 -22.27
N ARG A 833 -45.10 5.01 -21.47
CA ARG A 833 -45.23 4.87 -20.00
C ARG A 833 -45.53 6.18 -19.29
N HIS A 834 -45.16 7.30 -19.90
CA HIS A 834 -45.38 8.64 -19.35
C HIS A 834 -46.69 9.27 -19.80
N ILE A 835 -47.46 8.61 -20.70
CA ILE A 835 -48.74 9.12 -21.17
C ILE A 835 -49.81 8.87 -20.09
N GLU A 836 -50.37 9.96 -19.59
CA GLU A 836 -51.49 9.94 -18.67
C GLU A 836 -52.82 10.17 -19.40
N ALA A 837 -53.95 9.80 -18.73
CA ALA A 837 -55.25 10.11 -19.24
C ALA A 837 -55.49 11.62 -19.31
N GLU A 838 -56.14 12.11 -20.36
CA GLU A 838 -56.43 13.54 -20.55
C GLU A 838 -57.40 14.10 -19.52
N LEU A 839 -58.28 13.28 -19.02
CA LEU A 839 -59.23 13.60 -17.95
C LEU A 839 -58.75 12.93 -16.66
N SER A 840 -58.67 13.72 -15.59
CA SER A 840 -58.32 13.25 -14.27
C SER A 840 -59.51 12.69 -13.50
N GLY A 841 -59.27 12.08 -12.36
CA GLY A 841 -60.35 11.67 -11.47
C GLY A 841 -61.24 12.81 -11.00
N LYS A 842 -60.69 14.04 -10.91
CA LYS A 842 -61.46 15.24 -10.55
C LYS A 842 -62.45 15.64 -11.68
N ASP A 843 -62.02 15.61 -12.92
CA ASP A 843 -62.88 15.89 -14.07
C ASP A 843 -64.05 14.89 -14.17
N LEU A 844 -63.80 13.60 -13.83
CA LEU A 844 -64.87 12.60 -13.79
C LEU A 844 -65.89 12.87 -12.69
N VAL A 845 -65.48 13.38 -11.54
CA VAL A 845 -66.38 13.79 -10.44
C VAL A 845 -67.27 14.97 -10.91
N GLU A 846 -66.61 16.00 -11.53
CA GLU A 846 -67.31 17.16 -12.10
C GLU A 846 -68.32 16.74 -13.16
N MET A 847 -68.01 15.68 -13.91
CA MET A 847 -68.96 15.08 -14.89
C MET A 847 -70.07 14.23 -14.25
N GLY A 848 -70.11 14.10 -12.90
CA GLY A 848 -71.15 13.42 -12.16
C GLY A 848 -70.93 11.91 -11.93
N TYR A 849 -69.65 11.38 -12.18
CA TYR A 849 -69.34 10.00 -11.85
C TYR A 849 -68.97 9.87 -10.38
N GLN A 850 -69.39 8.81 -9.73
CA GLN A 850 -69.03 8.55 -8.33
C GLN A 850 -67.76 7.73 -8.23
N PRO A 851 -66.83 8.08 -7.29
CA PRO A 851 -65.61 7.33 -7.03
C PRO A 851 -65.91 5.87 -6.64
N GLY A 852 -65.25 4.92 -7.32
CA GLY A 852 -65.41 3.50 -7.07
C GLY A 852 -64.71 2.63 -8.14
N PRO A 853 -64.93 1.30 -8.14
CA PRO A 853 -64.27 0.40 -9.11
C PRO A 853 -64.52 0.75 -10.57
N ARG A 854 -65.68 1.39 -10.86
CA ARG A 854 -66.03 1.88 -12.19
C ARG A 854 -65.14 3.04 -12.64
N PHE A 855 -64.68 3.86 -11.71
CA PHE A 855 -63.72 4.96 -11.96
C PHE A 855 -62.40 4.46 -12.54
N LYS A 856 -61.85 3.41 -11.96
CA LYS A 856 -60.60 2.80 -12.45
C LYS A 856 -60.76 2.31 -13.90
N LYS A 857 -61.90 1.71 -14.22
CA LYS A 857 -62.22 1.24 -15.59
C LYS A 857 -62.34 2.41 -16.57
N ILE A 858 -62.95 3.53 -16.16
CA ILE A 858 -63.09 4.73 -16.99
C ILE A 858 -61.70 5.35 -17.24
N LEU A 859 -60.88 5.52 -16.19
CA LEU A 859 -59.54 6.09 -16.33
C LEU A 859 -58.66 5.21 -17.23
N GLN A 860 -58.74 3.91 -17.08
CA GLN A 860 -58.00 2.98 -17.94
C GLN A 860 -58.47 3.06 -19.40
N TYR A 861 -59.74 3.19 -19.64
CA TYR A 861 -60.27 3.39 -20.99
C TYR A 861 -59.83 4.71 -21.60
N LEU A 862 -59.81 5.78 -20.82
CA LEU A 862 -59.30 7.10 -21.22
C LEU A 862 -57.81 7.06 -21.58
N LYS A 863 -57.01 6.42 -20.73
CA LYS A 863 -55.59 6.20 -20.99
C LYS A 863 -55.39 5.45 -22.31
N ASN A 864 -56.16 4.38 -22.53
CA ASN A 864 -56.09 3.57 -23.75
C ASN A 864 -56.44 4.39 -25.00
N LEU A 865 -57.49 5.21 -24.92
CA LEU A 865 -57.87 6.11 -26.02
C LEU A 865 -56.74 7.09 -26.36
N ARG A 866 -56.13 7.73 -25.35
CA ARG A 866 -55.04 8.67 -25.54
C ARG A 866 -53.79 8.01 -26.13
N LEU A 867 -53.49 6.77 -25.70
CA LEU A 867 -52.41 5.96 -26.23
C LEU A 867 -52.58 5.62 -27.70
N ASP A 868 -53.80 5.26 -28.10
CA ASP A 868 -54.10 4.82 -29.47
C ASP A 868 -54.35 6.02 -30.44
N ASP A 869 -54.83 7.13 -29.95
CA ASP A 869 -54.99 8.38 -30.69
C ASP A 869 -54.58 9.61 -29.86
N PRO A 870 -53.33 10.05 -29.99
CA PRO A 870 -52.82 11.22 -29.28
C PRO A 870 -53.46 12.54 -29.67
N THR A 871 -54.20 12.57 -30.79
CA THR A 871 -54.83 13.79 -31.35
C THR A 871 -56.25 14.00 -30.89
N LEU A 872 -56.78 13.09 -30.07
CA LEU A 872 -58.18 13.15 -29.58
C LEU A 872 -58.38 14.39 -28.71
N SER A 873 -59.34 15.23 -29.08
CA SER A 873 -59.68 16.42 -28.29
C SER A 873 -60.48 16.05 -27.04
N ARG A 874 -60.38 16.89 -26.00
CA ARG A 874 -61.06 16.73 -24.70
C ARG A 874 -62.59 16.56 -24.89
N GLU A 875 -63.18 17.29 -25.82
CA GLU A 875 -64.65 17.21 -26.15
C GLU A 875 -65.08 15.86 -26.72
N LYS A 876 -64.27 15.34 -27.68
CA LYS A 876 -64.50 14.01 -28.24
C LYS A 876 -64.31 12.92 -27.20
N THR A 877 -63.33 13.07 -26.35
CA THR A 877 -63.06 12.14 -25.22
C THR A 877 -64.25 12.10 -24.28
N THR A 878 -64.72 13.25 -23.87
CA THR A 878 -65.97 13.38 -23.04
C THR A 878 -67.15 12.68 -23.64
N THR A 879 -67.46 12.88 -24.93
CA THR A 879 -68.53 12.27 -25.66
C THR A 879 -68.37 10.73 -25.70
N LEU A 880 -67.18 10.22 -25.92
CA LEU A 880 -66.89 8.78 -25.94
C LEU A 880 -67.11 8.09 -24.59
N ILE A 881 -66.74 8.79 -23.49
CA ILE A 881 -67.00 8.28 -22.13
C ILE A 881 -68.50 8.20 -21.86
N GLN A 882 -69.25 9.29 -22.13
CA GLN A 882 -70.70 9.30 -21.88
C GLN A 882 -71.43 8.21 -22.66
N LYS A 883 -70.97 7.93 -23.89
CA LYS A 883 -71.56 6.85 -24.72
C LYS A 883 -71.24 5.44 -24.19
N LYS A 884 -69.97 5.21 -23.68
CA LYS A 884 -69.56 3.87 -23.29
C LYS A 884 -69.81 3.54 -21.81
N PHE A 885 -69.87 4.56 -20.98
CA PHE A 885 -70.13 4.45 -19.55
C PHE A 885 -71.29 5.41 -19.18
N PRO A 886 -72.52 5.11 -19.57
CA PRO A 886 -73.67 5.96 -19.19
C PRO A 886 -73.74 6.07 -17.67
N ARG A 887 -74.18 7.21 -17.16
CA ARG A 887 -74.25 7.51 -15.72
C ARG A 887 -75.07 6.54 -14.90
#